data_6f75cbb58cf2466b3ae641680c3b36f1
#
_entry.id   6f75cbb58cf2466b3ae641680c3b36f1
#
_cell.length_a   1.000
_cell.length_b   1.000
_cell.length_c   1.000
_cell.angle_alpha   90.00
_cell.angle_beta   90.00
_cell.angle_gamma   90.00
#
_symmetry.space_group_name_H-M   'P 1'
#
loop_
_entity.id
_entity.type
_entity.pdbx_description
1 polymer ?
#
loop_
_entity_poly.entity_id
_entity_poly.type
_entity_poly.pdbx_seq_one_letter_code
_entity_poly.pdbx_strand_id
1 'polypeptide(L)'
;MKKAILLFIFQLCSLAMFAQINTDRVLTIGRNALYFEDYVLSIQYFNQVIKSKPWLAEPYFYRAVAKINLDDYKGAEEDCTLCLERNPFLVQAYYARGIARQSQEKFDEAIEDYRKGLEFKAEDRQMLVNMAVANIQKKDFKEAEKVFDELMTAHPKYSMNYLTRGAMYTEKGDTVKALADYDKAISMDPYYAPAYGNRAILHYQMNNMKDALADLNEAIRLNTRESGYYINRGLVRYQLKDLRGAMADYDQVVSMDSHNLIARFNRGLLRAQIGDNNRAIEDFDVVIEIEPDNYMAYYNRALLRYETGDYQGSVHDFDVVLRQYPNFVAGYYSRAEVKRKMHDEVGADRDYWTAYNMEQKKKNGNASGNAVASQNGNNTGTQLADPASKDENTREQSDKNIDKFNRLVVYDEEEVRKTKYNSEIRGRVQDRNVRVDLEPMFVLTYYEKVDPIKKLVYYDKMVEAYNSRLVLERKLRITNEEAALTEDQVAVHFASIDNFSARIVKNPNDVDAYFGRALDFMLVQDFTEAIKDYTKVIELDPDFAMAYFNRAVVRYKQLDYNMSQAASSQDDFSAMSMNLKMGKNPTVVRTPATSDPASASLKDNKRAYEHEMITRDYDMVIKLNPGFVYAYFNRGNLRCVQRDFRAAIQDYSEAIQRDPEFAEAYF
;
A
#
# COMPACT_ATOMS: atom_id res chain seq x y z
N MET A 1 30.83 59.25 6.78
CA MET A 1 30.71 57.96 7.47
C MET A 1 29.23 57.62 7.83
N LYS A 2 28.50 58.42 8.59
CA LYS A 2 27.09 58.07 8.98
C LYS A 2 26.16 57.82 7.81
N LYS A 3 26.21 58.58 6.70
CA LYS A 3 25.37 58.35 5.49
C LYS A 3 25.78 57.07 4.73
N ALA A 4 27.08 56.70 4.73
CA ALA A 4 27.53 55.45 4.10
C ALA A 4 27.11 54.21 4.91
N ILE A 5 27.11 54.31 6.24
CA ILE A 5 26.63 53.23 7.14
C ILE A 5 25.10 53.07 6.98
N LEU A 6 24.34 54.16 6.86
CA LEU A 6 22.89 54.08 6.63
C LEU A 6 22.57 53.46 5.28
N LEU A 7 23.32 53.78 4.22
CA LEU A 7 23.15 53.19 2.89
C LEU A 7 23.50 51.69 2.90
N PHE A 8 24.55 51.29 3.64
CA PHE A 8 24.94 49.91 3.78
C PHE A 8 23.91 49.07 4.60
N ILE A 9 23.36 49.68 5.66
CA ILE A 9 22.25 49.04 6.43
C ILE A 9 20.99 48.96 5.56
N PHE A 10 20.69 49.99 4.77
CA PHE A 10 19.55 49.93 3.85
C PHE A 10 19.74 48.88 2.73
N GLN A 11 20.96 48.75 2.21
CA GLN A 11 21.31 47.70 1.24
C GLN A 11 21.29 46.31 1.86
N LEU A 12 21.74 46.14 3.11
CA LEU A 12 21.60 44.88 3.85
C LEU A 12 20.16 44.55 4.15
N CYS A 13 19.34 45.52 4.54
CA CYS A 13 17.91 45.32 4.75
C CYS A 13 17.14 45.04 3.45
N SER A 14 17.54 45.66 2.32
CA SER A 14 16.94 45.34 1.02
C SER A 14 17.34 43.96 0.51
N LEU A 15 18.58 43.51 0.72
CA LEU A 15 19.03 42.13 0.44
C LEU A 15 18.31 41.10 1.33
N ALA A 16 18.02 41.43 2.59
CA ALA A 16 17.25 40.58 3.48
C ALA A 16 15.75 40.48 3.08
N MET A 17 15.19 41.53 2.45
CA MET A 17 13.81 41.50 1.95
C MET A 17 13.63 40.67 0.69
N PHE A 18 14.68 40.42 -0.11
CA PHE A 18 14.57 39.58 -1.31
C PHE A 18 14.71 38.07 -1.05
N ALA A 19 15.02 37.66 0.18
CA ALA A 19 15.17 36.26 0.57
C ALA A 19 14.02 35.76 1.45
N GLN A 20 12.89 36.43 1.49
CA GLN A 20 11.74 35.95 2.26
C GLN A 20 11.04 34.85 1.48
N ILE A 21 11.37 33.60 1.83
CA ILE A 21 10.67 32.41 1.31
C ILE A 21 9.17 32.63 1.49
N ASN A 22 8.41 32.55 0.40
CA ASN A 22 6.95 32.56 0.48
C ASN A 22 6.51 31.24 1.14
N THR A 23 6.45 31.25 2.47
CA THR A 23 6.16 30.06 3.29
C THR A 23 4.79 29.46 2.99
N ASP A 24 3.81 30.26 2.59
CA ASP A 24 2.47 29.78 2.26
C ASP A 24 2.48 28.97 0.96
N ARG A 25 3.28 29.43 -0.02
CA ARG A 25 3.51 28.68 -1.25
C ARG A 25 4.27 27.38 -0.97
N VAL A 26 5.37 27.44 -0.21
CA VAL A 26 6.16 26.25 0.15
C VAL A 26 5.31 25.23 0.92
N LEU A 27 4.46 25.70 1.83
CA LEU A 27 3.51 24.85 2.55
C LEU A 27 2.51 24.18 1.58
N THR A 28 2.01 24.93 0.59
CA THR A 28 1.09 24.40 -0.43
C THR A 28 1.77 23.33 -1.28
N ILE A 29 3.00 23.56 -1.74
CA ILE A 29 3.76 22.57 -2.52
C ILE A 29 4.06 21.32 -1.69
N GLY A 30 4.44 21.49 -0.41
CA GLY A 30 4.64 20.37 0.53
C GLY A 30 3.35 19.54 0.72
N ARG A 31 2.18 20.17 0.74
CA ARG A 31 0.89 19.48 0.79
C ARG A 31 0.55 18.77 -0.52
N ASN A 32 0.92 19.35 -1.68
CA ASN A 32 0.81 18.66 -2.97
C ASN A 32 1.65 17.37 -2.96
N ALA A 33 2.93 17.48 -2.58
CA ALA A 33 3.82 16.34 -2.50
C ALA A 33 3.27 15.24 -1.54
N LEU A 34 2.71 15.65 -0.39
CA LEU A 34 2.05 14.73 0.53
C LEU A 34 0.84 14.03 -0.09
N TYR A 35 0.01 14.75 -0.83
CA TYR A 35 -1.18 14.21 -1.50
C TYR A 35 -0.82 13.19 -2.58
N PHE A 36 0.24 13.46 -3.35
CA PHE A 36 0.74 12.55 -4.39
C PHE A 36 1.71 11.47 -3.86
N GLU A 37 1.71 11.26 -2.54
CA GLU A 37 2.51 10.22 -1.87
C GLU A 37 4.04 10.41 -1.97
N ASP A 38 4.51 11.61 -2.37
CA ASP A 38 5.93 11.94 -2.35
C ASP A 38 6.35 12.45 -0.96
N TYR A 39 6.39 11.52 -0.01
CA TYR A 39 6.56 11.83 1.41
C TYR A 39 7.92 12.45 1.73
N VAL A 40 8.98 11.98 1.07
CA VAL A 40 10.35 12.50 1.28
C VAL A 40 10.44 13.97 0.87
N LEU A 41 9.92 14.29 -0.32
CA LEU A 41 9.86 15.65 -0.83
C LEU A 41 8.99 16.55 0.07
N SER A 42 7.84 16.03 0.52
CA SER A 42 6.94 16.79 1.40
C SER A 42 7.61 17.17 2.73
N ILE A 43 8.38 16.24 3.35
CA ILE A 43 9.15 16.48 4.56
C ILE A 43 10.16 17.60 4.35
N GLN A 44 10.85 17.64 3.21
CA GLN A 44 11.83 18.70 2.92
C GLN A 44 11.18 20.08 2.83
N TYR A 45 10.02 20.19 2.19
CA TYR A 45 9.27 21.45 2.16
C TYR A 45 8.80 21.87 3.56
N PHE A 46 8.27 20.94 4.36
CA PHE A 46 7.87 21.28 5.73
C PHE A 46 9.04 21.68 6.60
N ASN A 47 10.23 21.07 6.42
CA ASN A 47 11.48 21.47 7.07
C ASN A 47 11.84 22.93 6.73
N GLN A 48 11.68 23.36 5.47
CA GLN A 48 11.95 24.74 5.06
C GLN A 48 10.97 25.72 5.73
N VAL A 49 9.66 25.37 5.80
CA VAL A 49 8.66 26.18 6.49
C VAL A 49 8.96 26.29 7.98
N ILE A 50 9.26 25.15 8.64
CA ILE A 50 9.60 25.08 10.06
C ILE A 50 10.85 25.92 10.37
N LYS A 51 11.87 25.83 9.52
CA LYS A 51 13.08 26.66 9.69
C LYS A 51 12.81 28.15 9.61
N SER A 52 11.89 28.56 8.72
CA SER A 52 11.51 29.96 8.53
C SER A 52 10.52 30.49 9.57
N LYS A 53 9.56 29.65 9.96
CA LYS A 53 8.47 30.00 10.89
C LYS A 53 8.23 28.86 11.91
N PRO A 54 9.14 28.65 12.89
CA PRO A 54 9.07 27.53 13.81
C PRO A 54 7.86 27.55 14.79
N TRP A 55 7.14 28.66 14.82
CA TRP A 55 5.93 28.82 15.66
C TRP A 55 4.64 28.34 15.00
N LEU A 56 4.65 28.05 13.68
CA LEU A 56 3.48 27.50 13.00
C LEU A 56 3.27 26.02 13.38
N ALA A 57 2.05 25.66 13.72
CA ALA A 57 1.68 24.29 14.08
C ALA A 57 1.52 23.37 12.85
N GLU A 58 0.89 23.88 11.79
CA GLU A 58 0.53 23.11 10.60
C GLU A 58 1.69 22.32 9.94
N PRO A 59 2.88 22.91 9.71
CA PRO A 59 3.94 22.17 9.01
C PRO A 59 4.47 20.99 9.83
N TYR A 60 4.42 21.06 11.17
CA TYR A 60 4.76 19.90 12.02
C TYR A 60 3.71 18.80 11.85
N PHE A 61 2.43 19.16 11.82
CA PHE A 61 1.36 18.18 11.59
C PHE A 61 1.50 17.47 10.25
N TYR A 62 1.68 18.21 9.15
CA TYR A 62 1.83 17.60 7.83
C TYR A 62 3.12 16.76 7.73
N ARG A 63 4.20 17.18 8.38
CA ARG A 63 5.44 16.39 8.44
C ARG A 63 5.25 15.11 9.23
N ALA A 64 4.49 15.13 10.32
CA ALA A 64 4.10 13.94 11.06
C ALA A 64 3.31 12.96 10.19
N VAL A 65 2.34 13.46 9.42
CA VAL A 65 1.57 12.63 8.48
C VAL A 65 2.48 11.97 7.44
N ALA A 66 3.43 12.70 6.87
CA ALA A 66 4.41 12.15 5.93
C ALA A 66 5.26 11.05 6.59
N LYS A 67 5.74 11.29 7.83
CA LYS A 67 6.54 10.32 8.59
C LYS A 67 5.74 9.05 8.93
N ILE A 68 4.46 9.15 9.29
CA ILE A 68 3.61 7.98 9.52
C ILE A 68 3.56 7.10 8.26
N ASN A 69 3.44 7.72 7.08
CA ASN A 69 3.41 6.97 5.83
C ASN A 69 4.76 6.33 5.45
N LEU A 70 5.85 6.82 6.03
CA LEU A 70 7.20 6.24 5.92
C LEU A 70 7.54 5.29 7.08
N ASP A 71 6.57 4.96 7.95
CA ASP A 71 6.74 4.12 9.14
C ASP A 71 7.67 4.73 10.23
N ASP A 72 8.00 6.04 10.14
CA ASP A 72 8.71 6.77 11.20
C ASP A 72 7.71 7.25 12.27
N TYR A 73 7.15 6.31 13.03
CA TYR A 73 6.15 6.59 14.05
C TYR A 73 6.69 7.40 15.22
N LYS A 74 7.97 7.20 15.56
CA LYS A 74 8.62 7.97 16.64
C LYS A 74 8.78 9.43 16.26
N GLY A 75 9.32 9.71 15.09
CA GLY A 75 9.46 11.07 14.59
C GLY A 75 8.11 11.75 14.34
N ALA A 76 7.06 10.97 14.00
CA ALA A 76 5.70 11.49 13.85
C ALA A 76 5.09 11.87 15.20
N GLU A 77 5.27 11.06 16.26
CA GLU A 77 4.83 11.38 17.63
C GLU A 77 5.47 12.67 18.13
N GLU A 78 6.80 12.84 17.90
CA GLU A 78 7.53 14.06 18.26
C GLU A 78 6.96 15.29 17.53
N ASP A 79 6.74 15.20 16.22
CA ASP A 79 6.17 16.29 15.42
C ASP A 79 4.74 16.64 15.82
N CYS A 80 3.88 15.65 16.07
CA CYS A 80 2.53 15.89 16.57
C CYS A 80 2.56 16.58 17.95
N THR A 81 3.50 16.20 18.82
CA THR A 81 3.65 16.85 20.14
C THR A 81 4.06 18.31 19.96
N LEU A 82 5.06 18.59 19.13
CA LEU A 82 5.47 19.96 18.80
C LEU A 82 4.33 20.77 18.15
N CYS A 83 3.49 20.14 17.34
CA CYS A 83 2.29 20.73 16.77
C CYS A 83 1.29 21.13 17.86
N LEU A 84 0.97 20.22 18.77
CA LEU A 84 -0.01 20.44 19.84
C LEU A 84 0.47 21.43 20.91
N GLU A 85 1.79 21.55 21.13
CA GLU A 85 2.36 22.61 21.96
C GLU A 85 2.10 24.01 21.38
N ARG A 86 2.02 24.15 20.04
CA ARG A 86 1.78 25.39 19.32
C ARG A 86 0.31 25.67 19.11
N ASN A 87 -0.46 24.63 18.86
CA ASN A 87 -1.92 24.71 18.68
C ASN A 87 -2.60 23.49 19.31
N PRO A 88 -2.99 23.56 20.58
CA PRO A 88 -3.67 22.46 21.28
C PRO A 88 -5.10 22.19 20.77
N PHE A 89 -5.63 23.05 19.89
CA PHE A 89 -6.97 22.89 19.32
C PHE A 89 -6.95 22.17 17.95
N LEU A 90 -5.78 21.75 17.45
CA LEU A 90 -5.68 20.99 16.21
C LEU A 90 -6.03 19.52 16.43
N VAL A 91 -7.33 19.22 16.35
CA VAL A 91 -7.90 17.88 16.63
C VAL A 91 -7.22 16.77 15.84
N GLN A 92 -6.88 17.05 14.59
CA GLN A 92 -6.21 16.08 13.70
C GLN A 92 -4.80 15.68 14.21
N ALA A 93 -4.14 16.55 14.98
CA ALA A 93 -2.83 16.22 15.53
C ALA A 93 -2.93 15.21 16.68
N TYR A 94 -4.01 15.24 17.50
CA TYR A 94 -4.30 14.16 18.45
C TYR A 94 -4.55 12.84 17.74
N TYR A 95 -5.35 12.86 16.67
CA TYR A 95 -5.62 11.66 15.86
C TYR A 95 -4.33 11.06 15.28
N ALA A 96 -3.49 11.88 14.65
CA ALA A 96 -2.23 11.43 14.05
C ALA A 96 -1.25 10.93 15.12
N ARG A 97 -1.16 11.59 16.30
CA ARG A 97 -0.31 11.15 17.41
C ARG A 97 -0.81 9.83 18.00
N GLY A 98 -2.12 9.68 18.12
CA GLY A 98 -2.74 8.44 18.55
C GLY A 98 -2.38 7.27 17.63
N ILE A 99 -2.45 7.47 16.28
CA ILE A 99 -2.01 6.45 15.32
C ILE A 99 -0.52 6.15 15.48
N ALA A 100 0.33 7.16 15.58
CA ALA A 100 1.77 6.97 15.74
C ALA A 100 2.11 6.19 17.02
N ARG A 101 1.39 6.45 18.13
CA ARG A 101 1.53 5.75 19.39
C ARG A 101 1.00 4.32 19.33
N GLN A 102 -0.15 4.12 18.69
CA GLN A 102 -0.75 2.80 18.49
C GLN A 102 0.17 1.89 17.69
N SER A 103 0.79 2.42 16.62
CA SER A 103 1.77 1.69 15.81
C SER A 103 3.08 1.38 16.55
N GLN A 104 3.35 2.06 17.68
CA GLN A 104 4.44 1.77 18.60
C GLN A 104 3.99 0.89 19.79
N GLU A 105 2.79 0.32 19.73
CA GLU A 105 2.18 -0.48 20.80
C GLU A 105 1.95 0.29 22.11
N LYS A 106 1.98 1.63 22.08
CA LYS A 106 1.66 2.52 23.19
C LYS A 106 0.15 2.75 23.25
N PHE A 107 -0.60 1.69 23.55
CA PHE A 107 -2.05 1.70 23.40
C PHE A 107 -2.75 2.66 24.37
N ASP A 108 -2.28 2.77 25.63
CA ASP A 108 -2.89 3.64 26.63
C ASP A 108 -2.76 5.10 26.26
N GLU A 109 -1.57 5.52 25.80
CA GLU A 109 -1.31 6.88 25.36
C GLU A 109 -2.06 7.21 24.04
N ALA A 110 -2.23 6.22 23.15
CA ALA A 110 -3.03 6.39 21.94
C ALA A 110 -4.51 6.60 22.28
N ILE A 111 -5.07 5.81 23.20
CA ILE A 111 -6.44 5.94 23.68
C ILE A 111 -6.67 7.31 24.36
N GLU A 112 -5.69 7.81 25.12
CA GLU A 112 -5.75 9.15 25.72
C GLU A 112 -5.80 10.25 24.65
N ASP A 113 -5.00 10.13 23.59
CA ASP A 113 -5.02 11.07 22.48
C ASP A 113 -6.36 11.05 21.73
N TYR A 114 -6.89 9.87 21.42
CA TYR A 114 -8.22 9.77 20.80
C TYR A 114 -9.31 10.37 21.67
N ARG A 115 -9.25 10.12 22.98
CA ARG A 115 -10.21 10.69 23.94
C ARG A 115 -10.13 12.22 23.98
N LYS A 116 -8.91 12.79 24.00
CA LYS A 116 -8.72 14.24 23.91
C LYS A 116 -9.22 14.83 22.59
N GLY A 117 -9.01 14.15 21.50
CA GLY A 117 -9.59 14.56 20.21
C GLY A 117 -11.12 14.55 20.22
N LEU A 118 -11.72 13.54 20.85
CA LEU A 118 -13.18 13.42 21.01
C LEU A 118 -13.79 14.50 21.96
N GLU A 119 -13.01 15.08 22.88
CA GLU A 119 -13.48 16.24 23.66
C GLU A 119 -13.81 17.45 22.76
N PHE A 120 -13.10 17.62 21.65
CA PHE A 120 -13.35 18.69 20.67
C PHE A 120 -14.35 18.27 19.58
N LYS A 121 -14.39 16.99 19.22
CA LYS A 121 -15.25 16.42 18.18
C LYS A 121 -15.84 15.10 18.64
N ALA A 122 -16.86 15.17 19.49
CA ALA A 122 -17.41 14.03 20.24
C ALA A 122 -17.87 12.85 19.39
N GLU A 123 -18.32 13.09 18.16
CA GLU A 123 -18.83 12.05 17.26
C GLU A 123 -17.87 11.73 16.11
N ASP A 124 -16.55 11.99 16.28
CA ASP A 124 -15.60 11.64 15.23
C ASP A 124 -15.48 10.11 15.10
N ARG A 125 -16.06 9.60 14.02
CA ARG A 125 -16.14 8.17 13.75
C ARG A 125 -14.77 7.50 13.70
N GLN A 126 -13.77 8.16 13.10
CA GLN A 126 -12.43 7.57 12.94
C GLN A 126 -11.70 7.46 14.28
N MET A 127 -11.83 8.46 15.13
CA MET A 127 -11.26 8.40 16.49
C MET A 127 -11.93 7.32 17.33
N LEU A 128 -13.27 7.20 17.26
CA LEU A 128 -14.00 6.14 17.95
C LEU A 128 -13.58 4.75 17.45
N VAL A 129 -13.48 4.55 16.13
CA VAL A 129 -13.01 3.28 15.55
C VAL A 129 -11.60 2.95 16.01
N ASN A 130 -10.65 3.89 15.91
CA ASN A 130 -9.26 3.63 16.30
C ASN A 130 -9.11 3.42 17.81
N MET A 131 -9.89 4.13 18.62
CA MET A 131 -9.93 3.90 20.07
C MET A 131 -10.47 2.49 20.38
N ALA A 132 -11.50 2.02 19.66
CA ALA A 132 -12.00 0.66 19.80
C ALA A 132 -10.94 -0.37 19.39
N VAL A 133 -10.26 -0.17 18.25
CA VAL A 133 -9.18 -1.04 17.76
C VAL A 133 -8.00 -1.05 18.75
N ALA A 134 -7.59 0.09 19.28
CA ALA A 134 -6.52 0.15 20.29
C ALA A 134 -6.87 -0.65 21.56
N ASN A 135 -8.14 -0.60 22.01
CA ASN A 135 -8.62 -1.43 23.12
C ASN A 135 -8.62 -2.93 22.78
N ILE A 136 -8.96 -3.30 21.53
CA ILE A 136 -8.87 -4.70 21.06
C ILE A 136 -7.42 -5.17 21.09
N GLN A 137 -6.49 -4.40 20.54
CA GLN A 137 -5.05 -4.72 20.52
C GLN A 137 -4.48 -4.89 21.92
N LYS A 138 -4.96 -4.06 22.87
CA LYS A 138 -4.65 -4.20 24.31
C LYS A 138 -5.36 -5.41 24.95
N LYS A 139 -6.29 -6.07 24.22
CA LYS A 139 -7.17 -7.14 24.75
C LYS A 139 -8.15 -6.69 25.84
N ASP A 140 -8.43 -5.39 25.91
CA ASP A 140 -9.49 -4.84 26.77
C ASP A 140 -10.82 -4.82 26.01
N PHE A 141 -11.37 -6.01 25.78
CA PHE A 141 -12.63 -6.18 25.04
C PHE A 141 -13.82 -5.49 25.73
N LYS A 142 -13.74 -5.26 27.05
CA LYS A 142 -14.84 -4.60 27.79
C LYS A 142 -14.90 -3.11 27.45
N GLU A 143 -13.77 -2.43 27.42
CA GLU A 143 -13.71 -1.03 27.01
C GLU A 143 -13.98 -0.89 25.50
N ALA A 144 -13.48 -1.83 24.67
CA ALA A 144 -13.79 -1.86 23.24
C ALA A 144 -15.31 -1.95 22.99
N GLU A 145 -16.04 -2.82 23.71
CA GLU A 145 -17.52 -2.93 23.59
C GLU A 145 -18.21 -1.58 23.90
N LYS A 146 -17.79 -0.85 24.96
CA LYS A 146 -18.38 0.46 25.26
C LYS A 146 -18.15 1.48 24.15
N VAL A 147 -16.93 1.54 23.61
CA VAL A 147 -16.61 2.44 22.51
C VAL A 147 -17.43 2.09 21.26
N PHE A 148 -17.65 0.80 20.99
CA PHE A 148 -18.52 0.39 19.89
C PHE A 148 -19.99 0.78 20.13
N ASP A 149 -20.47 0.74 21.37
CA ASP A 149 -21.83 1.19 21.68
C ASP A 149 -21.98 2.70 21.45
N GLU A 150 -20.99 3.51 21.80
CA GLU A 150 -20.91 4.93 21.47
C GLU A 150 -20.88 5.14 19.95
N LEU A 151 -19.98 4.43 19.26
CA LEU A 151 -19.83 4.50 17.80
C LEU A 151 -21.13 4.14 17.08
N MET A 152 -21.85 3.12 17.52
CA MET A 152 -23.09 2.69 16.88
C MET A 152 -24.27 3.61 17.20
N THR A 153 -24.23 4.29 18.35
CA THR A 153 -25.21 5.33 18.70
C THR A 153 -25.02 6.55 17.81
N ALA A 154 -23.77 7.02 17.64
CA ALA A 154 -23.46 8.18 16.82
C ALA A 154 -23.58 7.88 15.32
N HIS A 155 -23.19 6.69 14.89
CA HIS A 155 -23.07 6.31 13.48
C HIS A 155 -23.75 4.97 13.15
N PRO A 156 -25.09 4.84 13.32
CA PRO A 156 -25.79 3.56 13.19
C PRO A 156 -25.88 3.00 11.76
N LYS A 157 -25.60 3.83 10.74
CA LYS A 157 -25.79 3.48 9.32
C LYS A 157 -24.53 2.96 8.63
N TYR A 158 -23.41 2.80 9.34
CA TYR A 158 -22.17 2.32 8.75
C TYR A 158 -21.99 0.82 8.97
N SER A 159 -22.11 0.02 7.92
CA SER A 159 -21.93 -1.45 7.94
C SER A 159 -20.55 -1.86 8.48
N MET A 160 -19.51 -1.06 8.19
CA MET A 160 -18.15 -1.29 8.67
C MET A 160 -18.05 -1.31 10.21
N ASN A 161 -18.88 -0.54 10.92
CA ASN A 161 -18.84 -0.55 12.39
C ASN A 161 -19.23 -1.94 12.93
N TYR A 162 -20.26 -2.56 12.34
CA TYR A 162 -20.65 -3.92 12.67
C TYR A 162 -19.61 -4.94 12.25
N LEU A 163 -18.97 -4.76 11.09
CA LEU A 163 -17.86 -5.62 10.67
C LEU A 163 -16.72 -5.62 11.69
N THR A 164 -16.26 -4.43 12.12
CA THR A 164 -15.14 -4.29 13.05
C THR A 164 -15.50 -4.84 14.45
N ARG A 165 -16.74 -4.62 14.91
CA ARG A 165 -17.20 -5.21 16.19
C ARG A 165 -17.34 -6.73 16.07
N GLY A 166 -17.82 -7.25 14.95
CA GLY A 166 -17.85 -8.69 14.67
C GLY A 166 -16.45 -9.32 14.71
N ALA A 167 -15.44 -8.66 14.14
CA ALA A 167 -14.05 -9.10 14.23
C ALA A 167 -13.56 -9.14 15.69
N MET A 168 -13.87 -8.11 16.49
CA MET A 168 -13.58 -8.11 17.92
C MET A 168 -14.24 -9.30 18.65
N TYR A 169 -15.51 -9.59 18.37
CA TYR A 169 -16.17 -10.74 18.98
C TYR A 169 -15.58 -12.08 18.51
N THR A 170 -15.11 -12.15 17.28
CA THR A 170 -14.37 -13.32 16.78
C THR A 170 -13.09 -13.54 17.57
N GLU A 171 -12.28 -12.49 17.79
CA GLU A 171 -11.06 -12.56 18.58
C GLU A 171 -11.33 -12.90 20.06
N LYS A 172 -12.42 -12.34 20.62
CA LYS A 172 -12.90 -12.67 21.98
C LYS A 172 -13.43 -14.10 22.09
N GLY A 173 -13.73 -14.78 20.99
CA GLY A 173 -14.34 -16.12 20.95
C GLY A 173 -15.86 -16.13 21.11
N ASP A 174 -16.52 -14.98 21.08
CA ASP A 174 -17.99 -14.88 21.11
C ASP A 174 -18.58 -15.01 19.71
N THR A 175 -18.61 -16.25 19.21
CA THR A 175 -19.03 -16.58 17.85
C THR A 175 -20.48 -16.18 17.55
N VAL A 176 -21.36 -16.20 18.58
CA VAL A 176 -22.79 -15.85 18.40
C VAL A 176 -22.95 -14.35 18.11
N LYS A 177 -22.28 -13.49 18.90
CA LYS A 177 -22.32 -12.06 18.65
C LYS A 177 -21.58 -11.68 17.37
N ALA A 178 -20.48 -12.35 17.06
CA ALA A 178 -19.74 -12.14 15.82
C ALA A 178 -20.60 -12.41 14.58
N LEU A 179 -21.29 -13.56 14.53
CA LEU A 179 -22.24 -13.87 13.44
C LEU A 179 -23.34 -12.83 13.31
N ALA A 180 -23.97 -12.46 14.44
CA ALA A 180 -25.03 -11.45 14.43
C ALA A 180 -24.57 -10.10 13.85
N ASP A 181 -23.35 -9.69 14.17
CA ASP A 181 -22.77 -8.44 13.65
C ASP A 181 -22.43 -8.56 12.15
N TYR A 182 -21.85 -9.66 11.70
CA TYR A 182 -21.60 -9.87 10.27
C TYR A 182 -22.90 -9.96 9.46
N ASP A 183 -23.92 -10.65 9.99
CA ASP A 183 -25.26 -10.69 9.38
C ASP A 183 -25.86 -9.29 9.28
N LYS A 184 -25.69 -8.47 10.33
CA LYS A 184 -26.14 -7.09 10.34
C LYS A 184 -25.41 -6.25 9.29
N ALA A 185 -24.07 -6.37 9.22
CA ALA A 185 -23.27 -5.67 8.20
C ALA A 185 -23.75 -6.02 6.78
N ILE A 186 -23.96 -7.31 6.48
CA ILE A 186 -24.46 -7.80 5.19
C ILE A 186 -25.88 -7.30 4.92
N SER A 187 -26.77 -7.31 5.92
CA SER A 187 -28.14 -6.82 5.75
C SER A 187 -28.21 -5.33 5.42
N MET A 188 -27.23 -4.55 5.91
CA MET A 188 -27.12 -3.11 5.66
C MET A 188 -26.49 -2.80 4.30
N ASP A 189 -25.49 -3.57 3.92
CA ASP A 189 -24.81 -3.47 2.63
C ASP A 189 -24.56 -4.88 2.06
N PRO A 190 -25.52 -5.41 1.26
CA PRO A 190 -25.37 -6.73 0.63
C PRO A 190 -24.23 -6.83 -0.40
N TYR A 191 -23.62 -5.71 -0.78
CA TYR A 191 -22.50 -5.65 -1.71
C TYR A 191 -21.14 -5.47 -1.01
N TYR A 192 -21.12 -5.52 0.32
CA TYR A 192 -19.91 -5.35 1.11
C TYR A 192 -19.13 -6.65 1.24
N ALA A 193 -18.27 -6.95 0.27
CA ALA A 193 -17.48 -8.19 0.18
C ALA A 193 -16.73 -8.56 1.48
N PRO A 194 -16.09 -7.63 2.22
CA PRO A 194 -15.38 -7.99 3.46
C PRO A 194 -16.27 -8.63 4.53
N ALA A 195 -17.55 -8.27 4.59
CA ALA A 195 -18.46 -8.87 5.58
C ALA A 195 -18.68 -10.37 5.31
N TYR A 196 -18.79 -10.76 4.06
CA TYR A 196 -18.86 -12.18 3.68
C TYR A 196 -17.52 -12.88 3.92
N GLY A 197 -16.39 -12.23 3.58
CA GLY A 197 -15.04 -12.78 3.82
C GLY A 197 -14.81 -13.12 5.29
N ASN A 198 -15.09 -12.18 6.19
CA ASN A 198 -14.90 -12.37 7.64
C ASN A 198 -15.89 -13.38 8.21
N ARG A 199 -17.16 -13.38 7.76
CA ARG A 199 -18.13 -14.39 8.20
C ARG A 199 -17.71 -15.79 7.72
N ALA A 200 -17.15 -15.91 6.54
CA ALA A 200 -16.62 -17.17 6.03
C ALA A 200 -15.48 -17.73 6.88
N ILE A 201 -14.54 -16.86 7.32
CA ILE A 201 -13.44 -17.26 8.22
C ILE A 201 -14.02 -17.77 9.55
N LEU A 202 -15.03 -17.09 10.10
CA LEU A 202 -15.71 -17.54 11.31
C LEU A 202 -16.41 -18.89 11.10
N HIS A 203 -17.13 -19.07 10.00
CA HIS A 203 -17.73 -20.36 9.64
C HIS A 203 -16.69 -21.47 9.49
N TYR A 204 -15.53 -21.17 8.89
CA TYR A 204 -14.41 -22.11 8.82
C TYR A 204 -13.90 -22.52 10.21
N GLN A 205 -13.70 -21.55 11.12
CA GLN A 205 -13.28 -21.82 12.51
C GLN A 205 -14.31 -22.66 13.28
N MET A 206 -15.58 -22.47 12.98
CA MET A 206 -16.69 -23.26 13.53
C MET A 206 -16.88 -24.62 12.83
N ASN A 207 -16.03 -24.99 11.88
CA ASN A 207 -16.12 -26.18 11.04
C ASN A 207 -17.38 -26.26 10.15
N ASN A 208 -18.01 -25.11 9.87
CA ASN A 208 -19.16 -24.98 8.98
C ASN A 208 -18.69 -24.74 7.53
N MET A 209 -18.04 -25.73 6.92
CA MET A 209 -17.35 -25.60 5.63
C MET A 209 -18.27 -25.22 4.47
N LYS A 210 -19.55 -25.61 4.51
CA LYS A 210 -20.53 -25.30 3.43
C LYS A 210 -20.88 -23.82 3.44
N ASP A 211 -21.13 -23.25 4.63
CA ASP A 211 -21.48 -21.84 4.79
C ASP A 211 -20.26 -20.98 4.48
N ALA A 212 -19.05 -21.37 4.93
CA ALA A 212 -17.80 -20.73 4.57
C ALA A 212 -17.59 -20.67 3.04
N LEU A 213 -17.86 -21.78 2.33
CA LEU A 213 -17.74 -21.83 0.87
C LEU A 213 -18.76 -20.91 0.17
N ALA A 214 -19.99 -20.87 0.67
CA ALA A 214 -21.03 -20.00 0.12
C ALA A 214 -20.66 -18.52 0.27
N ASP A 215 -20.22 -18.12 1.45
CA ASP A 215 -19.79 -16.76 1.73
C ASP A 215 -18.57 -16.34 0.90
N LEU A 216 -17.56 -17.20 0.76
CA LEU A 216 -16.38 -16.92 -0.06
C LEU A 216 -16.72 -16.82 -1.56
N ASN A 217 -17.67 -17.61 -2.04
CA ASN A 217 -18.16 -17.46 -3.42
C ASN A 217 -18.80 -16.09 -3.62
N GLU A 218 -19.57 -15.60 -2.63
CA GLU A 218 -20.19 -14.30 -2.71
C GLU A 218 -19.16 -13.17 -2.57
N ALA A 219 -18.21 -13.29 -1.64
CA ALA A 219 -17.10 -12.33 -1.50
C ALA A 219 -16.30 -12.18 -2.81
N ILE A 220 -15.97 -13.30 -3.46
CA ILE A 220 -15.27 -13.28 -4.76
C ILE A 220 -16.16 -12.69 -5.86
N ARG A 221 -17.46 -13.00 -5.89
CA ARG A 221 -18.40 -12.41 -6.85
C ARG A 221 -18.41 -10.87 -6.76
N LEU A 222 -18.35 -10.35 -5.53
CA LEU A 222 -18.39 -8.93 -5.24
C LEU A 222 -17.04 -8.24 -5.46
N ASN A 223 -15.94 -8.93 -5.17
CA ASN A 223 -14.59 -8.43 -5.37
C ASN A 223 -13.68 -9.55 -5.91
N THR A 224 -13.52 -9.59 -7.22
CA THR A 224 -12.70 -10.60 -7.92
C THR A 224 -11.19 -10.35 -7.82
N ARG A 225 -10.77 -9.19 -7.31
CA ARG A 225 -9.34 -8.82 -7.23
C ARG A 225 -8.71 -9.13 -5.87
N GLU A 226 -9.52 -9.49 -4.89
CA GLU A 226 -9.02 -9.79 -3.53
C GLU A 226 -8.51 -11.23 -3.45
N SER A 227 -7.20 -11.38 -3.45
CA SER A 227 -6.52 -12.69 -3.42
C SER A 227 -6.84 -13.50 -2.17
N GLY A 228 -7.08 -12.85 -1.03
CA GLY A 228 -7.39 -13.48 0.23
C GLY A 228 -8.65 -14.36 0.18
N TYR A 229 -9.67 -13.94 -0.56
CA TYR A 229 -10.88 -14.74 -0.68
C TYR A 229 -10.65 -16.05 -1.45
N TYR A 230 -9.80 -16.03 -2.48
CA TYR A 230 -9.41 -17.25 -3.20
C TYR A 230 -8.56 -18.16 -2.34
N ILE A 231 -7.58 -17.62 -1.59
CA ILE A 231 -6.74 -18.40 -0.67
C ILE A 231 -7.62 -19.12 0.35
N ASN A 232 -8.52 -18.40 1.00
CA ASN A 232 -9.42 -18.97 2.01
C ASN A 232 -10.44 -19.96 1.39
N ARG A 233 -10.92 -19.69 0.16
CA ARG A 233 -11.76 -20.64 -0.56
C ARG A 233 -11.02 -21.91 -0.93
N GLY A 234 -9.77 -21.80 -1.36
CA GLY A 234 -8.87 -22.93 -1.61
C GLY A 234 -8.70 -23.78 -0.36
N LEU A 235 -8.48 -23.14 0.80
CA LEU A 235 -8.39 -23.83 2.09
C LEU A 235 -9.70 -24.57 2.45
N VAL A 236 -10.85 -23.93 2.32
CA VAL A 236 -12.18 -24.54 2.58
C VAL A 236 -12.42 -25.72 1.61
N ARG A 237 -12.13 -25.56 0.31
CA ARG A 237 -12.22 -26.63 -0.69
C ARG A 237 -11.32 -27.79 -0.38
N TYR A 238 -10.10 -27.53 0.08
CA TYR A 238 -9.18 -28.56 0.54
C TYR A 238 -9.79 -29.40 1.67
N GLN A 239 -10.37 -28.76 2.67
CA GLN A 239 -11.06 -29.45 3.78
C GLN A 239 -12.26 -30.26 3.29
N LEU A 240 -12.98 -29.76 2.30
CA LEU A 240 -14.08 -30.48 1.63
C LEU A 240 -13.61 -31.58 0.66
N LYS A 241 -12.30 -31.82 0.52
CA LYS A 241 -11.66 -32.76 -0.41
C LYS A 241 -11.84 -32.39 -1.89
N ASP A 242 -12.21 -31.17 -2.20
CA ASP A 242 -12.18 -30.61 -3.56
C ASP A 242 -10.77 -30.10 -3.90
N LEU A 243 -9.85 -31.05 -4.11
CA LEU A 243 -8.44 -30.72 -4.39
C LEU A 243 -8.28 -29.97 -5.73
N ARG A 244 -9.17 -30.24 -6.72
CA ARG A 244 -9.14 -29.53 -8.00
C ARG A 244 -9.56 -28.07 -7.86
N GLY A 245 -10.64 -27.84 -7.12
CA GLY A 245 -11.10 -26.48 -6.84
C GLY A 245 -10.09 -25.69 -6.01
N ALA A 246 -9.46 -26.33 -5.01
CA ALA A 246 -8.41 -25.71 -4.23
C ALA A 246 -7.19 -25.32 -5.09
N MET A 247 -6.74 -26.23 -5.98
CA MET A 247 -5.66 -25.95 -6.91
C MET A 247 -5.97 -24.77 -7.83
N ALA A 248 -7.18 -24.75 -8.39
CA ALA A 248 -7.62 -23.66 -9.27
C ALA A 248 -7.65 -22.29 -8.55
N ASP A 249 -8.04 -22.27 -7.28
CA ASP A 249 -8.03 -21.04 -6.48
C ASP A 249 -6.60 -20.54 -6.23
N TYR A 250 -5.68 -21.43 -5.86
CA TYR A 250 -4.27 -21.03 -5.67
C TYR A 250 -3.58 -20.67 -6.99
N ASP A 251 -3.88 -21.35 -8.11
CA ASP A 251 -3.39 -20.97 -9.44
C ASP A 251 -3.90 -19.59 -9.83
N GLN A 252 -5.15 -19.25 -9.51
CA GLN A 252 -5.73 -17.94 -9.73
C GLN A 252 -4.94 -16.86 -8.98
N VAL A 253 -4.65 -17.07 -7.69
CA VAL A 253 -3.87 -16.10 -6.91
C VAL A 253 -2.46 -15.94 -7.46
N VAL A 254 -1.78 -17.03 -7.80
CA VAL A 254 -0.41 -16.97 -8.38
C VAL A 254 -0.41 -16.31 -9.77
N SER A 255 -1.53 -16.38 -10.52
CA SER A 255 -1.67 -15.63 -11.77
C SER A 255 -1.88 -14.12 -11.55
N MET A 256 -2.53 -13.74 -10.43
CA MET A 256 -2.72 -12.34 -10.04
C MET A 256 -1.42 -11.74 -9.46
N ASP A 257 -0.74 -12.51 -8.64
CA ASP A 257 0.51 -12.15 -7.99
C ASP A 257 1.41 -13.38 -7.92
N SER A 258 2.40 -13.41 -8.81
CA SER A 258 3.35 -14.53 -8.92
C SER A 258 4.23 -14.71 -7.69
N HIS A 259 4.32 -13.70 -6.82
CA HIS A 259 5.10 -13.66 -5.59
C HIS A 259 4.25 -13.80 -4.32
N ASN A 260 2.97 -14.16 -4.45
CA ASN A 260 2.11 -14.38 -3.29
C ASN A 260 2.58 -15.60 -2.48
N LEU A 261 3.20 -15.32 -1.34
CA LEU A 261 3.84 -16.34 -0.49
C LEU A 261 2.85 -17.38 0.00
N ILE A 262 1.69 -16.95 0.49
CA ILE A 262 0.69 -17.85 1.08
C ILE A 262 0.11 -18.80 0.00
N ALA A 263 -0.21 -18.24 -1.17
CA ALA A 263 -0.73 -19.05 -2.27
C ALA A 263 0.32 -20.04 -2.79
N ARG A 264 1.57 -19.60 -2.94
CA ARG A 264 2.69 -20.47 -3.33
C ARG A 264 2.91 -21.58 -2.32
N PHE A 265 2.99 -21.25 -1.03
CA PHE A 265 3.17 -22.21 0.03
C PHE A 265 2.04 -23.25 0.07
N ASN A 266 0.78 -22.81 0.08
CA ASN A 266 -0.39 -23.68 0.10
C ASN A 266 -0.49 -24.54 -1.17
N ARG A 267 -0.18 -23.97 -2.35
CA ARG A 267 -0.14 -24.71 -3.61
C ARG A 267 0.97 -25.76 -3.61
N GLY A 268 2.15 -25.41 -3.09
CA GLY A 268 3.28 -26.33 -2.91
C GLY A 268 2.89 -27.54 -2.05
N LEU A 269 2.23 -27.31 -0.90
CA LEU A 269 1.73 -28.40 -0.05
C LEU A 269 0.68 -29.26 -0.78
N LEU A 270 -0.23 -28.64 -1.51
CA LEU A 270 -1.25 -29.38 -2.27
C LEU A 270 -0.63 -30.20 -3.42
N ARG A 271 0.35 -29.65 -4.15
CA ARG A 271 1.12 -30.36 -5.18
C ARG A 271 1.88 -31.53 -4.62
N ALA A 272 2.54 -31.35 -3.47
CA ALA A 272 3.20 -32.43 -2.75
C ALA A 272 2.22 -33.57 -2.42
N GLN A 273 1.04 -33.24 -1.93
CA GLN A 273 0.02 -34.23 -1.59
C GLN A 273 -0.50 -35.04 -2.77
N ILE A 274 -0.56 -34.45 -3.97
CA ILE A 274 -0.99 -35.14 -5.20
C ILE A 274 0.18 -35.78 -5.95
N GLY A 275 1.42 -35.72 -5.41
CA GLY A 275 2.61 -36.34 -5.99
C GLY A 275 3.30 -35.50 -7.08
N ASP A 276 2.94 -34.22 -7.28
CA ASP A 276 3.61 -33.32 -8.21
C ASP A 276 4.80 -32.62 -7.51
N ASN A 277 5.77 -33.46 -7.10
CA ASN A 277 6.87 -33.06 -6.24
C ASN A 277 7.77 -31.98 -6.87
N ASN A 278 8.02 -32.07 -8.19
CA ASN A 278 8.90 -31.10 -8.86
C ASN A 278 8.31 -29.68 -8.85
N ARG A 279 7.02 -29.56 -9.21
CA ARG A 279 6.36 -28.23 -9.17
C ARG A 279 6.11 -27.74 -7.75
N ALA A 280 5.98 -28.65 -6.78
CA ALA A 280 5.93 -28.25 -5.37
C ALA A 280 7.27 -27.65 -4.92
N ILE A 281 8.41 -28.22 -5.33
CA ILE A 281 9.74 -27.67 -5.08
C ILE A 281 9.88 -26.29 -5.68
N GLU A 282 9.43 -26.06 -6.94
CA GLU A 282 9.44 -24.75 -7.58
C GLU A 282 8.64 -23.72 -6.78
N ASP A 283 7.49 -24.09 -6.24
CA ASP A 283 6.70 -23.16 -5.40
C ASP A 283 7.44 -22.82 -4.10
N PHE A 284 8.06 -23.79 -3.43
CA PHE A 284 8.86 -23.51 -2.24
C PHE A 284 10.16 -22.76 -2.54
N ASP A 285 10.76 -22.94 -3.71
CA ASP A 285 11.93 -22.17 -4.16
C ASP A 285 11.59 -20.66 -4.18
N VAL A 286 10.45 -20.31 -4.76
CA VAL A 286 9.99 -18.91 -4.78
C VAL A 286 9.69 -18.37 -3.39
N VAL A 287 9.06 -19.18 -2.51
CA VAL A 287 8.81 -18.78 -1.12
C VAL A 287 10.13 -18.46 -0.40
N ILE A 288 11.15 -19.31 -0.56
CA ILE A 288 12.46 -19.15 0.08
C ILE A 288 13.24 -17.97 -0.54
N GLU A 289 13.09 -17.71 -1.83
CA GLU A 289 13.71 -16.57 -2.49
C GLU A 289 13.20 -15.25 -1.91
N ILE A 290 11.89 -15.16 -1.63
CA ILE A 290 11.24 -13.96 -1.10
C ILE A 290 11.46 -13.84 0.42
N GLU A 291 11.31 -14.98 1.14
CA GLU A 291 11.48 -15.08 2.59
C GLU A 291 12.56 -16.12 2.92
N PRO A 292 13.85 -15.73 2.95
CA PRO A 292 14.95 -16.65 3.28
C PRO A 292 14.87 -17.27 4.69
N ASP A 293 14.04 -16.71 5.56
CA ASP A 293 13.80 -17.21 6.92
C ASP A 293 12.53 -18.07 7.03
N ASN A 294 11.92 -18.45 5.92
CA ASN A 294 10.75 -19.34 5.92
C ASN A 294 11.16 -20.80 6.10
N TYR A 295 11.46 -21.17 7.34
CA TYR A 295 11.95 -22.53 7.67
C TYR A 295 10.93 -23.63 7.39
N MET A 296 9.62 -23.31 7.35
CA MET A 296 8.57 -24.25 6.94
C MET A 296 8.72 -24.64 5.47
N ALA A 297 9.04 -23.67 4.61
CA ALA A 297 9.31 -23.96 3.20
C ALA A 297 10.56 -24.81 3.00
N TYR A 298 11.65 -24.54 3.73
CA TYR A 298 12.84 -25.39 3.72
C TYR A 298 12.53 -26.83 4.14
N TYR A 299 11.79 -27.01 5.24
CA TYR A 299 11.44 -28.34 5.72
C TYR A 299 10.63 -29.13 4.69
N ASN A 300 9.60 -28.54 4.13
CA ASN A 300 8.77 -29.21 3.11
C ASN A 300 9.57 -29.47 1.83
N ARG A 301 10.40 -28.53 1.38
CA ARG A 301 11.28 -28.72 0.24
C ARG A 301 12.32 -29.85 0.49
N ALA A 302 12.87 -29.92 1.69
CA ALA A 302 13.78 -30.99 2.07
C ALA A 302 13.17 -32.40 1.91
N LEU A 303 11.92 -32.57 2.38
CA LEU A 303 11.18 -33.82 2.22
C LEU A 303 10.94 -34.15 0.74
N LEU A 304 10.57 -33.19 -0.06
CA LEU A 304 10.33 -33.38 -1.50
C LEU A 304 11.63 -33.67 -2.28
N ARG A 305 12.73 -33.01 -1.93
CA ARG A 305 14.06 -33.28 -2.49
C ARG A 305 14.53 -34.72 -2.17
N TYR A 306 14.25 -35.19 -0.97
CA TYR A 306 14.47 -36.59 -0.62
C TYR A 306 13.69 -37.54 -1.54
N GLU A 307 12.39 -37.25 -1.75
CA GLU A 307 11.51 -38.06 -2.60
C GLU A 307 11.92 -38.03 -4.08
N THR A 308 12.46 -36.91 -4.55
CA THR A 308 12.93 -36.75 -5.95
C THR A 308 14.38 -37.15 -6.18
N GLY A 309 15.10 -37.58 -5.12
CA GLY A 309 16.48 -38.08 -5.18
C GLY A 309 17.55 -36.99 -5.10
N ASP A 310 17.20 -35.73 -4.87
CA ASP A 310 18.16 -34.66 -4.56
C ASP A 310 18.54 -34.71 -3.07
N TYR A 311 19.31 -35.74 -2.71
CA TYR A 311 19.68 -35.93 -1.31
C TYR A 311 20.59 -34.82 -0.77
N GLN A 312 21.49 -34.27 -1.60
CA GLN A 312 22.37 -33.18 -1.16
C GLN A 312 21.59 -31.92 -0.85
N GLY A 313 20.65 -31.51 -1.73
CA GLY A 313 19.76 -30.42 -1.49
C GLY A 313 18.86 -30.62 -0.27
N SER A 314 18.39 -31.87 -0.07
CA SER A 314 17.59 -32.23 1.10
C SER A 314 18.36 -32.05 2.41
N VAL A 315 19.61 -32.56 2.50
CA VAL A 315 20.46 -32.36 3.70
C VAL A 315 20.72 -30.89 3.95
N HIS A 316 21.01 -30.13 2.90
CA HIS A 316 21.23 -28.68 3.02
C HIS A 316 20.02 -27.96 3.64
N ASP A 317 18.81 -28.24 3.15
CA ASP A 317 17.58 -27.64 3.65
C ASP A 317 17.31 -28.06 5.11
N PHE A 318 17.51 -29.32 5.46
CA PHE A 318 17.44 -29.77 6.87
C PHE A 318 18.49 -29.09 7.76
N ASP A 319 19.69 -28.84 7.25
CA ASP A 319 20.72 -28.11 7.99
C ASP A 319 20.30 -26.70 8.33
N VAL A 320 19.62 -26.00 7.40
CA VAL A 320 19.05 -24.67 7.64
C VAL A 320 17.99 -24.73 8.75
N VAL A 321 17.05 -25.66 8.64
CA VAL A 321 15.98 -25.84 9.65
C VAL A 321 16.55 -26.18 11.02
N LEU A 322 17.46 -27.17 11.11
CA LEU A 322 18.00 -27.64 12.39
C LEU A 322 18.97 -26.67 13.04
N ARG A 323 19.56 -25.74 12.28
CA ARG A 323 20.34 -24.63 12.84
C ARG A 323 19.43 -23.67 13.60
N GLN A 324 18.23 -23.40 13.07
CA GLN A 324 17.25 -22.55 13.73
C GLN A 324 16.49 -23.27 14.83
N TYR A 325 16.14 -24.52 14.59
CA TYR A 325 15.37 -25.36 15.53
C TYR A 325 16.20 -26.60 16.00
N PRO A 326 17.20 -26.38 16.86
CA PRO A 326 18.10 -27.45 17.29
C PRO A 326 17.42 -28.57 18.09
N ASN A 327 16.20 -28.38 18.59
CA ASN A 327 15.42 -29.37 19.32
C ASN A 327 14.36 -30.07 18.45
N PHE A 328 14.40 -29.86 17.13
CA PHE A 328 13.43 -30.45 16.21
C PHE A 328 13.75 -31.93 15.93
N VAL A 329 13.21 -32.82 16.75
CA VAL A 329 13.46 -34.30 16.72
C VAL A 329 13.13 -34.89 15.35
N ALA A 330 11.98 -34.55 14.75
CA ALA A 330 11.58 -35.09 13.44
C ALA A 330 12.55 -34.67 12.32
N GLY A 331 13.09 -33.47 12.36
CA GLY A 331 14.08 -32.99 11.40
C GLY A 331 15.39 -33.82 11.44
N TYR A 332 15.85 -34.19 12.64
CA TYR A 332 17.03 -35.09 12.76
C TYR A 332 16.76 -36.49 12.23
N TYR A 333 15.59 -37.09 12.54
CA TYR A 333 15.23 -38.39 11.99
C TYR A 333 15.14 -38.34 10.46
N SER A 334 14.49 -37.32 9.90
CA SER A 334 14.39 -37.17 8.45
C SER A 334 15.77 -36.99 7.81
N ARG A 335 16.64 -36.13 8.38
CA ARG A 335 18.00 -35.92 7.85
C ARG A 335 18.85 -37.20 7.97
N ALA A 336 18.70 -37.97 9.05
CA ALA A 336 19.37 -39.29 9.19
C ALA A 336 18.98 -40.25 8.06
N GLU A 337 17.69 -40.30 7.71
CA GLU A 337 17.22 -41.12 6.61
C GLU A 337 17.81 -40.72 5.25
N VAL A 338 17.87 -39.38 5.00
CA VAL A 338 18.52 -38.85 3.78
C VAL A 338 19.98 -39.22 3.73
N LYS A 339 20.74 -39.10 4.85
CA LYS A 339 22.16 -39.44 4.94
C LYS A 339 22.40 -40.91 4.70
N ARG A 340 21.50 -41.82 5.17
CA ARG A 340 21.57 -43.26 4.83
C ARG A 340 21.48 -43.51 3.34
N LYS A 341 20.58 -42.79 2.65
CA LYS A 341 20.48 -42.87 1.17
C LYS A 341 21.73 -42.37 0.47
N MET A 342 22.49 -41.49 1.10
CA MET A 342 23.78 -40.97 0.61
C MET A 342 24.96 -41.87 1.00
N HIS A 343 24.74 -42.97 1.70
CA HIS A 343 25.77 -43.85 2.29
C HIS A 343 26.65 -43.15 3.35
N ASP A 344 26.16 -42.07 3.99
CA ASP A 344 26.79 -41.46 5.15
C ASP A 344 26.23 -42.06 6.44
N GLU A 345 26.65 -43.28 6.73
CA GLU A 345 26.18 -44.03 7.91
C GLU A 345 26.57 -43.32 9.22
N VAL A 346 27.78 -42.71 9.27
CA VAL A 346 28.26 -42.02 10.47
C VAL A 346 27.44 -40.79 10.77
N GLY A 347 27.14 -39.97 9.74
CA GLY A 347 26.29 -38.81 9.88
C GLY A 347 24.85 -39.17 10.19
N ALA A 348 24.34 -40.27 9.61
CA ALA A 348 22.99 -40.76 9.87
C ALA A 348 22.83 -41.24 11.33
N ASP A 349 23.78 -42.02 11.84
CA ASP A 349 23.76 -42.49 13.22
C ASP A 349 23.86 -41.34 14.22
N ARG A 350 24.69 -40.34 13.93
CA ARG A 350 24.79 -39.14 14.79
C ARG A 350 23.44 -38.44 14.91
N ASP A 351 22.75 -38.18 13.79
CA ASP A 351 21.46 -37.55 13.79
C ASP A 351 20.40 -38.41 14.48
N TYR A 352 20.39 -39.70 14.21
CA TYR A 352 19.48 -40.67 14.86
C TYR A 352 19.62 -40.67 16.39
N TRP A 353 20.86 -40.78 16.89
CA TRP A 353 21.11 -40.82 18.33
C TRP A 353 20.83 -39.43 18.98
N THR A 354 21.03 -38.34 18.25
CA THR A 354 20.65 -36.99 18.69
C THR A 354 19.14 -36.92 18.91
N ALA A 355 18.35 -37.31 17.91
CA ALA A 355 16.90 -37.36 18.00
C ALA A 355 16.41 -38.28 19.13
N TYR A 356 16.95 -39.51 19.20
CA TYR A 356 16.59 -40.49 20.23
C TYR A 356 16.85 -39.96 21.65
N ASN A 357 18.03 -39.38 21.89
CA ASN A 357 18.37 -38.82 23.20
C ASN A 357 17.46 -37.66 23.61
N MET A 358 17.07 -36.81 22.66
CA MET A 358 16.10 -35.73 22.89
C MET A 358 14.72 -36.30 23.27
N GLU A 359 14.27 -37.32 22.56
CA GLU A 359 13.00 -37.99 22.82
C GLU A 359 12.97 -38.65 24.21
N GLN A 360 14.08 -39.33 24.61
CA GLN A 360 14.21 -39.95 25.94
C GLN A 360 14.23 -38.88 27.06
N LYS A 361 14.91 -37.75 26.86
CA LYS A 361 14.89 -36.65 27.82
C LYS A 361 13.47 -36.09 27.99
N LYS A 362 12.71 -35.98 26.90
CA LYS A 362 11.30 -35.48 26.93
C LYS A 362 10.39 -36.48 27.68
N LYS A 363 10.58 -37.79 27.48
CA LYS A 363 9.85 -38.86 28.20
C LYS A 363 10.19 -38.89 29.69
N ASN A 364 11.47 -38.78 30.04
CA ASN A 364 11.94 -38.83 31.43
C ASN A 364 11.63 -37.52 32.19
N GLY A 365 11.62 -36.34 31.53
CA GLY A 365 11.22 -35.10 32.10
C GLY A 365 9.73 -35.05 32.46
N ASN A 366 8.87 -35.69 31.68
CA ASN A 366 7.46 -35.84 31.96
C ASN A 366 7.13 -36.83 33.09
N ALA A 367 8.07 -37.73 33.43
CA ALA A 367 7.90 -38.71 34.54
C ALA A 367 8.17 -38.07 35.91
N SER A 368 8.83 -36.90 35.99
CA SER A 368 9.12 -36.19 37.26
C SER A 368 8.17 -35.01 37.58
N GLY A 369 7.15 -34.78 36.74
CA GLY A 369 6.21 -33.67 36.85
C GLY A 369 4.77 -34.13 36.84
N ASN A 370 4.33 -34.94 37.84
CA ASN A 370 2.89 -35.08 38.10
C ASN A 370 2.39 -33.86 38.85
N ALA A 371 1.29 -33.36 38.37
CA ALA A 371 0.39 -32.31 38.86
C ALA A 371 0.72 -30.87 38.42
N VAL A 372 0.11 -30.42 37.40
CA VAL A 372 -1.09 -29.58 37.44
C VAL A 372 -1.65 -29.54 35.99
N ALA A 373 -2.73 -30.28 35.78
CA ALA A 373 -3.59 -30.06 34.64
C ALA A 373 -4.30 -28.72 34.83
N SER A 374 -4.07 -27.78 33.96
CA SER A 374 -4.96 -26.64 33.79
C SER A 374 -5.41 -26.63 32.35
N GLN A 375 -6.69 -26.94 32.20
CA GLN A 375 -7.51 -26.65 31.03
C GLN A 375 -7.46 -25.15 30.74
N ASN A 376 -7.20 -24.85 29.48
CA ASN A 376 -7.80 -23.78 28.69
C ASN A 376 -6.98 -23.72 27.40
N GLY A 377 -7.51 -24.05 26.29
CA GLY A 377 -8.58 -23.41 25.57
C GLY A 377 -7.95 -22.52 24.51
N ASN A 378 -7.97 -22.98 23.27
CA ASN A 378 -7.95 -22.22 22.01
C ASN A 378 -7.27 -20.84 22.05
N ASN A 379 -6.03 -20.80 21.61
CA ASN A 379 -5.45 -19.59 21.04
C ASN A 379 -5.01 -19.90 19.60
N THR A 380 -5.87 -19.57 18.65
CA THR A 380 -5.57 -19.50 17.23
C THR A 380 -5.19 -18.03 16.92
N GLY A 381 -4.07 -17.59 17.43
CA GLY A 381 -3.40 -16.37 17.00
C GLY A 381 -1.97 -16.76 16.66
N THR A 382 -1.66 -16.89 15.41
CA THR A 382 -0.30 -17.11 14.92
C THR A 382 0.46 -15.79 15.02
N GLN A 383 1.03 -15.47 16.19
CA GLN A 383 2.18 -14.58 16.21
C GLN A 383 3.38 -15.37 15.71
N LEU A 384 3.88 -15.02 14.54
CA LEU A 384 5.21 -15.40 14.09
C LEU A 384 6.20 -14.78 15.08
N ALA A 385 6.84 -15.63 15.89
CA ALA A 385 7.89 -15.18 16.80
C ALA A 385 9.05 -14.64 15.95
N ASP A 386 9.50 -13.43 16.27
CA ASP A 386 10.69 -12.80 15.69
C ASP A 386 11.90 -13.73 15.89
N PRO A 387 12.55 -14.24 14.81
CA PRO A 387 13.68 -15.13 14.91
C PRO A 387 14.94 -14.49 15.52
N ALA A 388 14.94 -13.20 15.74
CA ALA A 388 16.07 -12.47 16.29
C ALA A 388 16.09 -12.37 17.83
N SER A 389 15.06 -12.88 18.55
CA SER A 389 15.07 -12.85 20.01
C SER A 389 16.03 -13.90 20.57
N LYS A 390 17.04 -13.44 21.30
CA LYS A 390 18.06 -14.29 21.96
C LYS A 390 17.58 -14.97 23.24
N ASP A 391 16.28 -15.01 23.50
CA ASP A 391 15.73 -15.53 24.75
C ASP A 391 15.38 -17.02 24.60
N GLU A 392 15.94 -17.88 25.47
CA GLU A 392 15.71 -19.32 25.46
C GLU A 392 14.23 -19.70 25.62
N ASN A 393 13.46 -18.90 26.35
CA ASN A 393 12.01 -19.10 26.52
C ASN A 393 11.22 -18.92 25.21
N THR A 394 11.67 -18.03 24.32
CA THR A 394 11.04 -17.79 23.03
C THR A 394 11.37 -18.92 22.03
N ARG A 395 12.56 -19.52 22.15
CA ARG A 395 12.95 -20.70 21.37
C ARG A 395 12.13 -21.94 21.73
N GLU A 396 11.86 -22.17 23.04
CA GLU A 396 10.99 -23.29 23.44
C GLU A 396 9.55 -23.13 22.98
N GLN A 397 9.06 -21.89 22.85
CA GLN A 397 7.73 -21.61 22.28
C GLN A 397 7.69 -21.79 20.77
N SER A 398 8.76 -21.44 20.04
CA SER A 398 8.84 -21.65 18.59
C SER A 398 8.91 -23.13 18.23
N ASP A 399 9.59 -23.94 19.01
CA ASP A 399 9.65 -25.40 18.81
C ASP A 399 8.27 -26.09 18.92
N LYS A 400 7.33 -25.50 19.68
CA LYS A 400 5.94 -26.00 19.75
C LYS A 400 5.11 -25.74 18.49
N ASN A 401 5.56 -24.87 17.60
CA ASN A 401 4.87 -24.55 16.35
C ASN A 401 5.28 -25.45 15.18
N ILE A 402 6.30 -26.29 15.34
CA ILE A 402 6.83 -27.20 14.30
C ILE A 402 5.77 -28.19 13.83
N ASP A 403 4.84 -28.62 14.69
CA ASP A 403 3.72 -29.50 14.32
C ASP A 403 2.77 -28.87 13.27
N LYS A 404 2.91 -27.58 12.99
CA LYS A 404 2.11 -26.84 12.01
C LYS A 404 2.77 -26.76 10.63
N PHE A 405 4.01 -27.24 10.44
CA PHE A 405 4.78 -27.07 9.20
C PHE A 405 4.09 -27.63 7.94
N ASN A 406 3.23 -28.62 8.09
CA ASN A 406 2.50 -29.24 6.99
C ASN A 406 1.05 -28.77 6.88
N ARG A 407 0.65 -27.70 7.57
CA ARG A 407 -0.71 -27.18 7.50
C ARG A 407 -0.81 -26.04 6.50
N LEU A 408 -1.94 -25.99 5.78
CA LEU A 408 -2.25 -24.84 4.91
C LEU A 408 -2.42 -23.58 5.76
N VAL A 409 -1.90 -22.49 5.26
CA VAL A 409 -1.97 -21.17 5.92
C VAL A 409 -3.28 -20.48 5.56
N VAL A 410 -3.99 -19.95 6.56
CA VAL A 410 -5.16 -19.11 6.37
C VAL A 410 -4.68 -17.72 5.97
N TYR A 411 -5.33 -17.12 5.00
CA TYR A 411 -5.14 -15.71 4.69
C TYR A 411 -5.88 -14.87 5.71
N ASP A 412 -5.14 -14.06 6.48
CA ASP A 412 -5.67 -13.04 7.36
C ASP A 412 -5.27 -11.67 6.83
N GLU A 413 -6.24 -10.76 6.65
CA GLU A 413 -5.99 -9.41 6.10
C GLU A 413 -5.01 -8.60 6.94
N GLU A 414 -4.84 -8.93 8.23
CA GLU A 414 -3.91 -8.23 9.12
C GLU A 414 -2.43 -8.61 8.88
N GLU A 415 -2.12 -9.78 8.33
CA GLU A 415 -0.74 -10.22 8.09
C GLU A 415 -0.15 -9.73 6.75
N VAL A 416 -0.97 -9.33 5.76
CA VAL A 416 -0.50 -8.92 4.43
C VAL A 416 -0.29 -7.41 4.33
N ARG A 417 0.67 -6.89 5.06
CA ARG A 417 1.04 -5.46 4.98
C ARG A 417 2.08 -5.11 3.91
N LYS A 418 2.47 -6.02 3.01
CA LYS A 418 3.65 -5.82 2.13
C LYS A 418 3.49 -6.04 0.63
N THR A 419 2.33 -6.28 0.07
CA THR A 419 2.24 -6.39 -1.39
C THR A 419 1.32 -5.35 -2.00
N LYS A 420 1.93 -4.35 -2.58
CA LYS A 420 1.35 -3.28 -3.38
C LYS A 420 1.52 -3.67 -4.84
N TYR A 421 0.65 -4.54 -5.41
CA TYR A 421 0.53 -4.66 -6.87
C TYR A 421 -0.84 -5.19 -7.27
N ASN A 422 -1.47 -4.47 -8.21
CA ASN A 422 -2.66 -4.88 -8.93
C ASN A 422 -2.25 -5.82 -10.07
N SER A 423 -2.91 -6.94 -10.20
CA SER A 423 -2.85 -7.71 -11.42
C SER A 423 -4.24 -7.80 -12.08
N GLU A 424 -4.19 -7.83 -13.38
CA GLU A 424 -5.30 -7.68 -14.32
C GLU A 424 -6.01 -9.01 -14.55
N ILE A 425 -7.35 -8.99 -14.54
CA ILE A 425 -8.15 -10.10 -15.08
C ILE A 425 -9.26 -9.56 -15.95
N ARG A 426 -9.31 -10.08 -17.20
CA ARG A 426 -10.40 -9.88 -18.13
C ARG A 426 -11.67 -10.55 -17.63
N GLY A 427 -12.72 -9.77 -17.34
CA GLY A 427 -14.06 -10.23 -17.07
C GLY A 427 -15.09 -9.32 -17.72
N ARG A 428 -16.16 -9.89 -18.30
CA ARG A 428 -17.29 -9.12 -18.82
C ARG A 428 -17.95 -8.37 -17.67
N VAL A 429 -18.01 -7.05 -17.78
CA VAL A 429 -18.76 -6.20 -16.83
C VAL A 429 -20.23 -6.52 -16.96
N GLN A 430 -20.78 -7.23 -15.96
CA GLN A 430 -22.22 -7.46 -15.83
C GLN A 430 -22.81 -6.80 -14.58
N ASP A 431 -22.01 -6.14 -13.75
CA ASP A 431 -22.49 -5.54 -12.51
C ASP A 431 -22.38 -4.01 -12.56
N ARG A 432 -23.49 -3.32 -12.30
CA ARG A 432 -23.59 -1.85 -12.32
C ARG A 432 -22.81 -1.16 -11.19
N ASN A 433 -22.29 -1.92 -10.25
CA ASN A 433 -21.55 -1.43 -9.07
C ASN A 433 -20.04 -1.69 -9.13
N VAL A 434 -19.50 -2.17 -10.24
CA VAL A 434 -18.04 -2.33 -10.40
C VAL A 434 -17.40 -0.95 -10.46
N ARG A 435 -16.55 -0.62 -9.49
CA ARG A 435 -15.61 0.49 -9.61
C ARG A 435 -14.53 0.08 -10.60
N VAL A 436 -14.48 0.78 -11.70
CA VAL A 436 -13.34 0.71 -12.63
C VAL A 436 -12.33 1.72 -12.13
N ASP A 437 -11.24 1.26 -11.53
CA ASP A 437 -10.08 2.10 -11.31
C ASP A 437 -9.37 2.28 -12.65
N LEU A 438 -9.29 3.51 -13.12
CA LEU A 438 -8.60 3.83 -14.36
C LEU A 438 -7.09 3.63 -14.18
N GLU A 439 -6.44 3.06 -15.19
CA GLU A 439 -4.97 3.04 -15.24
C GLU A 439 -4.41 4.47 -15.18
N PRO A 440 -3.28 4.70 -14.50
CA PRO A 440 -2.69 6.01 -14.40
C PRO A 440 -2.37 6.62 -15.77
N MET A 441 -2.46 7.95 -15.87
CA MET A 441 -2.12 8.68 -17.09
C MET A 441 -0.62 8.59 -17.38
N PHE A 442 -0.27 8.45 -18.67
CA PHE A 442 1.12 8.54 -19.12
C PHE A 442 1.68 9.95 -19.00
N VAL A 443 2.95 10.04 -18.69
CA VAL A 443 3.70 11.28 -18.54
C VAL A 443 5.09 11.15 -19.16
N LEU A 444 5.68 12.25 -19.60
CA LEU A 444 7.10 12.34 -19.96
C LEU A 444 7.88 12.80 -18.72
N THR A 445 8.76 11.95 -18.21
CA THR A 445 9.52 12.18 -16.97
C THR A 445 10.91 11.57 -17.07
N TYR A 446 11.76 11.78 -16.04
CA TYR A 446 13.08 11.16 -15.96
C TYR A 446 13.10 9.81 -15.23
N TYR A 447 12.10 9.55 -14.38
CA TYR A 447 12.08 8.41 -13.47
C TYR A 447 10.78 7.62 -13.60
N GLU A 448 10.94 6.30 -13.58
CA GLU A 448 9.84 5.35 -13.51
C GLU A 448 10.04 4.40 -12.34
N LYS A 449 8.97 3.84 -11.81
CA LYS A 449 9.06 2.76 -10.82
C LYS A 449 9.68 1.55 -11.50
N VAL A 450 10.70 0.97 -10.86
CA VAL A 450 11.30 -0.27 -11.36
C VAL A 450 10.38 -1.41 -10.95
N ASP A 451 9.67 -1.98 -11.94
CA ASP A 451 8.97 -3.24 -11.77
C ASP A 451 9.89 -4.36 -12.27
N PRO A 452 10.32 -5.30 -11.41
CA PRO A 452 11.18 -6.40 -11.83
C PRO A 452 10.52 -7.35 -12.85
N ILE A 453 9.21 -7.29 -13.02
CA ILE A 453 8.41 -8.17 -13.88
C ILE A 453 8.04 -7.47 -15.21
N LYS A 454 7.74 -6.17 -15.20
CA LYS A 454 7.37 -5.39 -16.37
C LYS A 454 8.61 -4.95 -17.15
N LYS A 455 8.95 -5.65 -18.20
CA LYS A 455 9.98 -5.24 -19.20
C LYS A 455 9.40 -4.40 -20.34
N LEU A 456 8.23 -3.79 -20.17
CA LEU A 456 7.63 -2.94 -21.20
C LEU A 456 8.36 -1.59 -21.22
N VAL A 457 9.11 -1.34 -22.26
CA VAL A 457 9.71 -0.03 -22.54
C VAL A 457 8.77 0.69 -23.51
N TYR A 458 8.09 1.71 -23.01
CA TYR A 458 7.26 2.56 -23.86
C TYR A 458 8.15 3.40 -24.78
N TYR A 459 7.81 3.47 -26.04
CA TYR A 459 8.62 4.10 -27.07
C TYR A 459 7.81 5.07 -27.93
N ASP A 460 8.40 6.21 -28.25
CA ASP A 460 7.91 7.11 -29.30
C ASP A 460 9.07 7.80 -30.03
N LYS A 461 8.94 7.92 -31.36
CA LYS A 461 9.98 8.50 -32.22
C LYS A 461 10.28 9.97 -31.89
N MET A 462 9.29 10.75 -31.50
CA MET A 462 9.44 12.16 -31.16
C MET A 462 10.28 12.32 -29.89
N VAL A 463 9.99 11.52 -28.85
CA VAL A 463 10.71 11.52 -27.57
C VAL A 463 12.15 11.08 -27.77
N GLU A 464 12.39 10.02 -28.59
CA GLU A 464 13.74 9.55 -28.85
C GLU A 464 14.55 10.52 -29.72
N ALA A 465 13.91 11.18 -30.69
CA ALA A 465 14.54 12.25 -31.45
C ALA A 465 14.95 13.43 -30.58
N TYR A 466 14.14 13.78 -29.57
CA TYR A 466 14.48 14.82 -28.60
C TYR A 466 15.63 14.38 -27.70
N ASN A 467 15.58 13.17 -27.16
CA ASN A 467 16.67 12.59 -26.37
C ASN A 467 18.01 12.55 -27.10
N SER A 468 17.97 12.31 -28.43
CA SER A 468 19.18 12.27 -29.29
C SER A 468 19.86 13.64 -29.41
N ARG A 469 19.15 14.72 -29.15
CA ARG A 469 19.72 16.09 -29.16
C ARG A 469 20.61 16.37 -27.95
N LEU A 470 20.57 15.53 -26.92
CA LEU A 470 21.32 15.65 -25.66
C LEU A 470 21.17 17.03 -24.97
N VAL A 471 20.00 17.62 -25.08
CA VAL A 471 19.70 18.96 -24.56
C VAL A 471 19.48 18.95 -23.06
N LEU A 472 18.92 17.85 -22.55
CA LEU A 472 18.70 17.59 -21.14
C LEU A 472 19.80 16.68 -20.60
N GLU A 473 20.16 16.85 -19.35
CA GLU A 473 21.18 16.00 -18.69
C GLU A 473 20.72 14.53 -18.54
N ARG A 474 19.41 14.32 -18.56
CA ARG A 474 18.78 13.00 -18.43
C ARG A 474 17.84 12.72 -19.58
N LYS A 475 17.74 11.44 -19.95
CA LYS A 475 16.78 10.99 -20.98
C LYS A 475 15.36 11.06 -20.45
N LEU A 476 14.47 11.56 -21.31
CA LEU A 476 13.03 11.46 -21.09
C LEU A 476 12.57 10.04 -21.30
N ARG A 477 11.65 9.61 -20.46
CA ARG A 477 10.94 8.34 -20.51
C ARG A 477 9.44 8.60 -20.62
N ILE A 478 8.74 7.69 -21.22
CA ILE A 478 7.28 7.63 -21.24
C ILE A 478 6.90 6.59 -20.19
N THR A 479 6.08 6.96 -19.21
CA THR A 479 5.60 6.02 -18.19
C THR A 479 4.24 6.44 -17.64
N ASN A 480 3.45 5.49 -17.19
CA ASN A 480 2.27 5.70 -16.34
C ASN A 480 2.57 5.38 -14.87
N GLU A 481 3.80 4.99 -14.55
CA GLU A 481 4.27 4.68 -13.21
C GLU A 481 5.44 5.60 -12.82
N GLU A 482 5.12 6.81 -12.36
CA GLU A 482 6.15 7.75 -11.88
C GLU A 482 6.77 7.25 -10.57
N ALA A 483 8.09 7.37 -10.46
CA ALA A 483 8.79 7.14 -9.20
C ALA A 483 8.82 8.41 -8.36
N ALA A 484 8.58 8.27 -7.05
CA ALA A 484 8.85 9.34 -6.10
C ALA A 484 10.35 9.64 -6.04
N LEU A 485 10.70 10.91 -5.83
CA LEU A 485 12.09 11.33 -5.76
C LEU A 485 12.75 10.86 -4.45
N THR A 486 13.99 10.38 -4.56
CA THR A 486 14.85 10.17 -3.38
C THR A 486 15.37 11.51 -2.86
N GLU A 487 15.88 11.53 -1.63
CA GLU A 487 16.43 12.76 -1.02
C GLU A 487 17.53 13.40 -1.86
N ASP A 488 18.44 12.58 -2.40
CA ASP A 488 19.52 13.04 -3.28
C ASP A 488 18.98 13.61 -4.60
N GLN A 489 17.98 12.98 -5.18
CA GLN A 489 17.36 13.44 -6.43
C GLN A 489 16.66 14.79 -6.26
N VAL A 490 16.01 15.03 -5.13
CA VAL A 490 15.35 16.30 -4.83
C VAL A 490 16.37 17.46 -4.87
N ALA A 491 17.53 17.31 -4.21
CA ALA A 491 18.59 18.32 -4.22
C ALA A 491 19.10 18.59 -5.65
N VAL A 492 19.24 17.55 -6.46
CA VAL A 492 19.69 17.67 -7.86
C VAL A 492 18.67 18.46 -8.70
N HIS A 493 17.36 18.20 -8.54
CA HIS A 493 16.33 18.90 -9.32
C HIS A 493 16.20 20.37 -8.92
N PHE A 494 16.38 20.73 -7.65
CA PHE A 494 16.45 22.14 -7.26
C PHE A 494 17.66 22.85 -7.88
N ALA A 495 18.84 22.22 -7.88
CA ALA A 495 20.01 22.78 -8.54
C ALA A 495 19.81 22.90 -10.07
N SER A 496 19.12 21.96 -10.68
CA SER A 496 18.75 21.99 -12.12
C SER A 496 17.80 23.15 -12.43
N ILE A 497 16.80 23.41 -11.59
CA ILE A 497 15.88 24.58 -11.71
C ILE A 497 16.67 25.88 -11.69
N ASP A 498 17.66 26.03 -10.79
CA ASP A 498 18.52 27.21 -10.71
C ASP A 498 19.38 27.35 -11.97
N ASN A 499 19.95 26.26 -12.50
CA ASN A 499 20.72 26.25 -13.73
C ASN A 499 19.90 26.67 -14.95
N PHE A 500 18.70 26.10 -15.13
CA PHE A 500 17.80 26.50 -16.20
C PHE A 500 17.34 27.94 -16.04
N SER A 501 17.09 28.41 -14.81
CA SER A 501 16.73 29.79 -14.54
C SER A 501 17.84 30.76 -14.94
N ALA A 502 19.11 30.40 -14.68
CA ALA A 502 20.26 31.19 -15.14
C ALA A 502 20.39 31.21 -16.68
N ARG A 503 20.06 30.09 -17.36
CA ARG A 503 20.03 30.03 -18.84
C ARG A 503 18.95 30.93 -19.40
N ILE A 504 17.74 30.91 -18.81
CA ILE A 504 16.59 31.73 -19.24
C ILE A 504 16.89 33.23 -19.05
N VAL A 505 17.57 33.62 -17.97
CA VAL A 505 17.99 35.01 -17.77
C VAL A 505 18.95 35.46 -18.89
N LYS A 506 19.85 34.59 -19.36
CA LYS A 506 20.77 34.89 -20.45
C LYS A 506 20.09 34.88 -21.81
N ASN A 507 19.16 33.98 -22.05
CA ASN A 507 18.38 33.84 -23.27
C ASN A 507 16.90 33.61 -22.98
N PRO A 508 16.06 34.66 -22.91
CA PRO A 508 14.62 34.55 -22.64
C PRO A 508 13.81 33.77 -23.69
N ASN A 509 14.41 33.37 -24.80
CA ASN A 509 13.79 32.56 -25.86
C ASN A 509 14.32 31.12 -25.89
N ASP A 510 15.01 30.67 -24.87
CA ASP A 510 15.55 29.31 -24.77
C ASP A 510 14.42 28.31 -24.45
N VAL A 511 13.80 27.77 -25.50
CA VAL A 511 12.69 26.80 -25.44
C VAL A 511 13.09 25.57 -24.61
N ASP A 512 14.29 25.03 -24.84
CA ASP A 512 14.76 23.84 -24.15
C ASP A 512 15.00 24.10 -22.65
N ALA A 513 15.44 25.31 -22.29
CA ALA A 513 15.62 25.65 -20.87
C ALA A 513 14.28 25.78 -20.14
N TYR A 514 13.25 26.37 -20.75
CA TYR A 514 11.89 26.40 -20.17
C TYR A 514 11.32 24.99 -20.07
N PHE A 515 11.49 24.15 -21.09
CA PHE A 515 10.98 22.77 -21.07
C PHE A 515 11.66 21.94 -19.98
N GLY A 516 12.99 22.01 -19.87
CA GLY A 516 13.75 21.31 -18.82
C GLY A 516 13.36 21.78 -17.42
N ARG A 517 13.21 23.11 -17.21
CA ARG A 517 12.76 23.64 -15.91
C ARG A 517 11.33 23.24 -15.56
N ALA A 518 10.44 23.17 -16.57
CA ALA A 518 9.07 22.72 -16.37
C ALA A 518 9.01 21.25 -15.93
N LEU A 519 9.87 20.38 -16.52
CA LEU A 519 10.02 18.99 -16.08
C LEU A 519 10.49 18.89 -14.61
N ASP A 520 11.50 19.71 -14.25
CA ASP A 520 12.00 19.73 -12.88
C ASP A 520 10.93 20.25 -11.90
N PHE A 521 10.19 21.33 -12.26
CA PHE A 521 9.06 21.82 -11.46
C PHE A 521 7.96 20.76 -11.30
N MET A 522 7.66 20.01 -12.35
CA MET A 522 6.70 18.90 -12.27
C MET A 522 7.15 17.83 -11.30
N LEU A 523 8.43 17.43 -11.34
CA LEU A 523 9.01 16.43 -10.44
C LEU A 523 9.02 16.88 -8.99
N VAL A 524 9.31 18.17 -8.72
CA VAL A 524 9.25 18.71 -7.36
C VAL A 524 7.83 19.15 -6.96
N GLN A 525 6.78 18.77 -7.71
CA GLN A 525 5.36 19.00 -7.43
C GLN A 525 4.93 20.50 -7.43
N ASP A 526 5.75 21.40 -7.99
CA ASP A 526 5.38 22.79 -8.19
C ASP A 526 4.61 22.98 -9.51
N PHE A 527 3.40 22.44 -9.55
CA PHE A 527 2.56 22.41 -10.75
C PHE A 527 2.27 23.80 -11.33
N THR A 528 2.21 24.82 -10.48
CA THR A 528 1.94 26.19 -10.94
C THR A 528 3.06 26.74 -11.82
N GLU A 529 4.33 26.55 -11.41
CA GLU A 529 5.45 27.01 -12.21
C GLU A 529 5.69 26.11 -13.41
N ALA A 530 5.45 24.79 -13.26
CA ALA A 530 5.52 23.86 -14.40
C ALA A 530 4.54 24.27 -15.53
N ILE A 531 3.28 24.57 -15.19
CA ILE A 531 2.28 25.02 -16.19
C ILE A 531 2.71 26.34 -16.85
N LYS A 532 3.27 27.29 -16.12
CA LYS A 532 3.76 28.56 -16.66
C LYS A 532 4.89 28.33 -17.67
N ASP A 533 5.85 27.48 -17.31
CA ASP A 533 7.00 27.19 -18.17
C ASP A 533 6.58 26.40 -19.43
N TYR A 534 5.74 25.37 -19.30
CA TYR A 534 5.17 24.69 -20.48
C TYR A 534 4.36 25.66 -21.36
N THR A 535 3.64 26.60 -20.78
CA THR A 535 2.92 27.63 -21.54
C THR A 535 3.91 28.51 -22.31
N LYS A 536 5.03 28.88 -21.65
CA LYS A 536 6.07 29.67 -22.32
C LYS A 536 6.76 28.91 -23.45
N VAL A 537 7.00 27.59 -23.29
CA VAL A 537 7.50 26.72 -24.38
C VAL A 537 6.55 26.78 -25.57
N ILE A 538 5.24 26.64 -25.34
CA ILE A 538 4.22 26.64 -26.40
C ILE A 538 4.10 28.02 -27.08
N GLU A 539 4.28 29.11 -26.33
CA GLU A 539 4.32 30.46 -26.91
C GLU A 539 5.52 30.67 -27.85
N LEU A 540 6.69 30.08 -27.48
CA LEU A 540 7.92 30.22 -28.26
C LEU A 540 7.99 29.22 -29.43
N ASP A 541 7.48 28.02 -29.24
CA ASP A 541 7.40 26.95 -30.22
C ASP A 541 6.03 26.24 -30.17
N PRO A 542 5.05 26.71 -30.96
CA PRO A 542 3.70 26.16 -30.99
C PRO A 542 3.63 24.70 -31.49
N ASP A 543 4.68 24.17 -32.12
CA ASP A 543 4.73 22.80 -32.62
C ASP A 543 5.37 21.83 -31.64
N PHE A 544 5.73 22.29 -30.43
CA PHE A 544 6.39 21.47 -29.40
C PHE A 544 5.37 20.57 -28.67
N ALA A 545 5.01 19.43 -29.29
CA ALA A 545 3.95 18.54 -28.84
C ALA A 545 4.15 18.02 -27.40
N MET A 546 5.39 17.76 -26.95
CA MET A 546 5.69 17.26 -25.61
C MET A 546 5.29 18.26 -24.50
N ALA A 547 5.37 19.57 -24.78
CA ALA A 547 4.96 20.57 -23.81
C ALA A 547 3.44 20.60 -23.59
N TYR A 548 2.65 20.44 -24.66
CA TYR A 548 1.20 20.28 -24.53
C TYR A 548 0.85 19.02 -23.73
N PHE A 549 1.52 17.90 -24.04
CA PHE A 549 1.26 16.63 -23.39
C PHE A 549 1.48 16.73 -21.87
N ASN A 550 2.65 17.17 -21.45
CA ASN A 550 2.94 17.28 -20.02
C ASN A 550 2.13 18.39 -19.33
N ARG A 551 1.84 19.51 -20.04
CA ARG A 551 0.96 20.56 -19.48
C ARG A 551 -0.43 20.03 -19.18
N ALA A 552 -0.98 19.18 -20.05
CA ALA A 552 -2.27 18.52 -19.81
C ALA A 552 -2.22 17.63 -18.57
N VAL A 553 -1.19 16.80 -18.40
CA VAL A 553 -1.01 15.95 -17.23
C VAL A 553 -0.88 16.77 -15.95
N VAL A 554 -0.06 17.82 -15.95
CA VAL A 554 0.17 18.66 -14.77
C VAL A 554 -1.10 19.45 -14.39
N ARG A 555 -1.86 19.95 -15.36
CA ARG A 555 -3.19 20.56 -15.12
C ARG A 555 -4.16 19.56 -14.50
N TYR A 556 -4.18 18.33 -14.99
CA TYR A 556 -5.03 17.29 -14.41
C TYR A 556 -4.66 17.00 -12.95
N LYS A 557 -3.37 16.84 -12.65
CA LYS A 557 -2.88 16.65 -11.26
C LYS A 557 -3.26 17.82 -10.36
N GLN A 558 -3.07 19.05 -10.83
CA GLN A 558 -3.46 20.24 -10.07
C GLN A 558 -4.97 20.33 -9.84
N LEU A 559 -5.78 19.96 -10.84
CA LEU A 559 -7.23 19.93 -10.73
C LEU A 559 -7.68 18.86 -9.72
N ASP A 560 -7.11 17.65 -9.78
CA ASP A 560 -7.41 16.54 -8.87
C ASP A 560 -7.09 16.92 -7.41
N TYR A 561 -5.93 17.51 -7.18
CA TYR A 561 -5.56 18.04 -5.87
C TYR A 561 -6.56 19.11 -5.38
N ASN A 562 -6.88 20.11 -6.21
CA ASN A 562 -7.81 21.17 -5.85
C ASN A 562 -9.21 20.63 -5.54
N MET A 563 -9.64 19.61 -6.25
CA MET A 563 -10.93 18.96 -6.02
C MET A 563 -10.95 18.16 -4.72
N SER A 564 -9.87 17.46 -4.40
CA SER A 564 -9.75 16.73 -3.13
C SER A 564 -9.82 17.70 -1.94
N GLN A 565 -9.20 18.88 -2.04
CA GLN A 565 -9.26 19.92 -1.02
C GLN A 565 -10.66 20.58 -0.91
N ALA A 566 -11.37 20.69 -2.03
CA ALA A 566 -12.71 21.27 -2.05
C ALA A 566 -13.81 20.29 -1.58
N ALA A 567 -13.57 19.00 -1.72
CA ALA A 567 -14.45 17.92 -1.22
C ALA A 567 -14.28 17.71 0.29
N SER A 568 -13.10 18.01 0.85
CA SER A 568 -12.88 18.17 2.26
C SER A 568 -13.41 19.56 2.67
N SER A 569 -14.73 19.69 2.90
CA SER A 569 -15.27 20.79 3.70
C SER A 569 -14.46 20.85 5.00
N GLN A 570 -14.37 22.01 5.63
CA GLN A 570 -13.55 22.31 6.82
C GLN A 570 -13.55 21.27 7.96
N ASP A 571 -14.40 20.24 7.86
CA ASP A 571 -14.56 19.14 8.83
C ASP A 571 -13.97 17.81 8.40
N ASP A 572 -13.52 17.60 7.15
CA ASP A 572 -13.09 16.30 6.64
C ASP A 572 -11.63 16.31 6.16
N PHE A 573 -10.70 16.28 7.13
CA PHE A 573 -9.32 15.85 6.91
C PHE A 573 -9.23 14.34 6.57
N SER A 574 -10.36 13.66 6.51
CA SER A 574 -10.50 12.25 6.22
C SER A 574 -9.93 11.83 4.87
N ALA A 575 -9.91 12.70 3.87
CA ALA A 575 -9.34 12.38 2.57
C ALA A 575 -7.79 12.33 2.58
N MET A 576 -7.13 13.15 3.42
CA MET A 576 -5.68 13.08 3.63
C MET A 576 -5.27 12.04 4.68
N SER A 577 -6.14 11.76 5.67
CA SER A 577 -5.91 10.74 6.69
C SER A 577 -6.19 9.32 6.19
N MET A 578 -6.86 9.14 5.05
CA MET A 578 -7.11 7.81 4.47
C MET A 578 -5.86 7.14 3.89
N ASN A 579 -4.79 7.88 3.64
CA ASN A 579 -3.50 7.29 3.29
C ASN A 579 -2.64 6.96 4.51
N LEU A 580 -3.11 7.26 5.72
CA LEU A 580 -2.50 6.73 6.92
C LEU A 580 -2.71 5.20 6.92
N LYS A 581 -1.62 4.46 6.93
CA LYS A 581 -1.56 2.99 6.90
C LYS A 581 -2.23 2.35 8.12
N MET A 582 -3.52 2.46 8.20
CA MET A 582 -4.37 1.59 8.99
C MET A 582 -5.31 0.93 7.99
N GLY A 583 -4.94 -0.26 7.52
CA GLY A 583 -5.72 -1.12 6.65
C GLY A 583 -6.32 -0.40 5.44
N LYS A 584 -5.73 -0.55 4.27
CA LYS A 584 -6.31 -0.08 3.01
C LYS A 584 -7.67 -0.74 2.78
N ASN A 585 -8.74 -0.09 3.26
CA ASN A 585 -10.07 -0.32 2.74
C ASN A 585 -10.57 0.99 2.10
N PRO A 586 -10.46 1.15 0.78
CA PRO A 586 -10.96 2.32 0.07
C PRO A 586 -12.45 2.20 -0.21
N THR A 587 -13.28 1.99 0.81
CA THR A 587 -14.73 2.07 0.65
C THR A 587 -15.30 3.21 1.46
N VAL A 588 -14.91 4.43 1.08
CA VAL A 588 -15.71 5.59 1.42
C VAL A 588 -16.67 5.82 0.26
N VAL A 589 -17.90 5.36 0.43
CA VAL A 589 -19.02 5.90 -0.32
C VAL A 589 -19.09 7.39 0.03
N ARG A 590 -18.61 8.24 -0.88
CA ARG A 590 -18.83 9.69 -0.80
C ARG A 590 -20.32 9.92 -0.88
N THR A 591 -20.99 10.15 0.24
CA THR A 591 -22.27 10.85 0.24
C THR A 591 -21.99 12.27 -0.22
N PRO A 592 -22.71 12.80 -1.22
CA PRO A 592 -22.53 14.19 -1.62
C PRO A 592 -22.91 15.07 -0.43
N ALA A 593 -21.95 15.86 0.05
CA ALA A 593 -22.24 16.93 0.98
C ALA A 593 -23.27 17.86 0.32
N THR A 594 -24.31 18.23 1.07
CA THR A 594 -25.30 19.24 0.66
C THR A 594 -24.58 20.60 0.62
N SER A 595 -23.94 20.90 -0.51
CA SER A 595 -23.38 22.21 -0.79
C SER A 595 -24.50 23.14 -1.32
N ASP A 596 -24.41 24.42 -0.94
CA ASP A 596 -25.26 25.48 -1.48
C ASP A 596 -25.28 25.43 -3.02
N PRO A 597 -26.47 25.37 -3.67
CA PRO A 597 -26.57 25.19 -5.12
C PRO A 597 -25.78 26.24 -5.96
N ALA A 598 -25.62 27.43 -5.45
CA ALA A 598 -24.87 28.49 -6.14
C ALA A 598 -23.34 28.24 -6.09
N SER A 599 -22.80 27.76 -4.98
CA SER A 599 -21.38 27.41 -4.85
C SER A 599 -21.02 26.15 -5.61
N ALA A 600 -21.94 25.18 -5.71
CA ALA A 600 -21.80 23.97 -6.51
C ALA A 600 -21.71 24.31 -8.00
N SER A 601 -22.58 25.17 -8.53
CA SER A 601 -22.59 25.59 -9.94
C SER A 601 -21.29 26.29 -10.36
N LEU A 602 -20.72 27.16 -9.51
CA LEU A 602 -19.44 27.83 -9.80
C LEU A 602 -18.26 26.86 -9.81
N LYS A 603 -18.25 25.87 -8.89
CA LYS A 603 -17.22 24.82 -8.85
C LYS A 603 -17.31 23.90 -10.07
N ASP A 604 -18.51 23.53 -10.47
CA ASP A 604 -18.76 22.70 -11.65
C ASP A 604 -18.35 23.42 -12.96
N ASN A 605 -18.62 24.71 -13.09
CA ASN A 605 -18.19 25.50 -14.23
C ASN A 605 -16.66 25.63 -14.32
N LYS A 606 -15.98 25.85 -13.20
CA LYS A 606 -14.50 25.88 -13.17
C LYS A 606 -13.90 24.53 -13.55
N ARG A 607 -14.46 23.45 -13.04
CA ARG A 607 -14.03 22.08 -13.39
C ARG A 607 -14.21 21.80 -14.88
N ALA A 608 -15.37 22.14 -15.44
CA ALA A 608 -15.64 21.95 -16.86
C ALA A 608 -14.66 22.74 -17.74
N TYR A 609 -14.33 23.96 -17.36
CA TYR A 609 -13.32 24.77 -18.04
C TYR A 609 -11.92 24.15 -18.00
N GLU A 610 -11.47 23.70 -16.83
CA GLU A 610 -10.15 23.03 -16.70
C GLU A 610 -10.10 21.74 -17.52
N HIS A 611 -11.15 20.93 -17.51
CA HIS A 611 -11.23 19.74 -18.34
C HIS A 611 -11.17 20.08 -19.83
N GLU A 612 -11.82 21.14 -20.25
CA GLU A 612 -11.77 21.60 -21.66
C GLU A 612 -10.34 22.02 -22.04
N MET A 613 -9.64 22.74 -21.17
CA MET A 613 -8.24 23.14 -21.43
C MET A 613 -7.30 21.94 -21.51
N ILE A 614 -7.49 20.93 -20.66
CA ILE A 614 -6.72 19.66 -20.72
C ILE A 614 -7.01 18.92 -22.03
N THR A 615 -8.28 18.84 -22.41
CA THR A 615 -8.70 18.21 -23.66
C THR A 615 -8.07 18.89 -24.87
N ARG A 616 -8.08 20.23 -24.93
CA ARG A 616 -7.45 21.02 -25.99
C ARG A 616 -5.94 20.76 -26.10
N ASP A 617 -5.25 20.61 -24.97
CA ASP A 617 -3.84 20.28 -24.97
C ASP A 617 -3.59 18.89 -25.59
N TYR A 618 -4.38 17.86 -25.23
CA TYR A 618 -4.29 16.54 -25.89
C TYR A 618 -4.68 16.58 -27.37
N ASP A 619 -5.68 17.36 -27.75
CA ASP A 619 -6.08 17.55 -29.15
C ASP A 619 -4.92 18.13 -29.97
N MET A 620 -4.16 19.07 -29.40
CA MET A 620 -2.98 19.63 -30.06
C MET A 620 -1.87 18.59 -30.20
N VAL A 621 -1.62 17.78 -29.17
CA VAL A 621 -0.65 16.67 -29.27
C VAL A 621 -1.02 15.71 -30.40
N ILE A 622 -2.28 15.29 -30.47
CA ILE A 622 -2.81 14.39 -31.50
C ILE A 622 -2.71 15.00 -32.89
N LYS A 623 -2.95 16.30 -33.00
CA LYS A 623 -2.79 17.03 -34.27
C LYS A 623 -1.34 17.09 -34.75
N LEU A 624 -0.40 17.37 -33.81
CA LEU A 624 1.02 17.51 -34.11
C LEU A 624 1.73 16.17 -34.31
N ASN A 625 1.33 15.16 -33.54
CA ASN A 625 1.86 13.78 -33.62
C ASN A 625 0.69 12.76 -33.55
N PRO A 626 0.02 12.46 -34.68
CA PRO A 626 -1.10 11.53 -34.70
C PRO A 626 -0.74 10.09 -34.32
N GLY A 627 0.54 9.74 -34.29
CA GLY A 627 1.04 8.43 -33.87
C GLY A 627 1.28 8.30 -32.37
N PHE A 628 1.15 9.38 -31.61
CA PHE A 628 1.44 9.38 -30.16
C PHE A 628 0.26 8.81 -29.36
N VAL A 629 0.23 7.49 -29.22
CA VAL A 629 -0.90 6.71 -28.64
C VAL A 629 -1.25 7.12 -27.22
N TYR A 630 -0.27 7.57 -26.44
CA TYR A 630 -0.44 7.98 -25.04
C TYR A 630 -1.34 9.20 -24.88
N ALA A 631 -1.41 10.08 -25.88
CA ALA A 631 -2.33 11.22 -25.85
C ALA A 631 -3.80 10.80 -26.00
N TYR A 632 -4.07 9.81 -26.85
CA TYR A 632 -5.41 9.23 -26.98
C TYR A 632 -5.81 8.53 -25.69
N PHE A 633 -4.92 7.73 -25.11
CA PHE A 633 -5.17 7.04 -23.85
C PHE A 633 -5.49 8.03 -22.72
N ASN A 634 -4.64 9.02 -22.50
CA ASN A 634 -4.85 10.03 -21.45
C ASN A 634 -6.14 10.83 -21.65
N ARG A 635 -6.48 11.18 -22.92
CA ARG A 635 -7.74 11.85 -23.23
C ARG A 635 -8.95 10.94 -22.99
N GLY A 636 -8.81 9.64 -23.27
CA GLY A 636 -9.79 8.61 -22.92
C GLY A 636 -10.05 8.54 -21.42
N ASN A 637 -8.98 8.51 -20.62
CA ASN A 637 -9.08 8.54 -19.15
C ASN A 637 -9.81 9.80 -18.65
N LEU A 638 -9.47 10.98 -19.20
CA LEU A 638 -10.15 12.23 -18.86
C LEU A 638 -11.66 12.18 -19.20
N ARG A 639 -12.02 11.61 -20.35
CA ARG A 639 -13.41 11.42 -20.77
C ARG A 639 -14.16 10.42 -19.88
N CYS A 640 -13.51 9.37 -19.39
CA CYS A 640 -14.07 8.48 -18.38
C CYS A 640 -14.39 9.24 -17.08
N VAL A 641 -13.49 10.11 -16.60
CA VAL A 641 -13.73 10.96 -15.44
C VAL A 641 -14.92 11.92 -15.66
N GLN A 642 -15.10 12.38 -16.88
CA GLN A 642 -16.26 13.21 -17.30
C GLN A 642 -17.54 12.38 -17.51
N ARG A 643 -17.48 11.05 -17.42
CA ARG A 643 -18.54 10.08 -17.74
C ARG A 643 -18.98 10.08 -19.19
N ASP A 644 -18.17 10.60 -20.10
CA ASP A 644 -18.36 10.46 -21.54
C ASP A 644 -17.69 9.16 -22.04
N PHE A 645 -18.27 8.03 -21.63
CA PHE A 645 -17.75 6.69 -21.93
C PHE A 645 -17.72 6.40 -23.44
N ARG A 646 -18.62 7.02 -24.20
CA ARG A 646 -18.65 6.81 -25.67
C ARG A 646 -17.43 7.41 -26.35
N ALA A 647 -17.09 8.64 -26.00
CA ALA A 647 -15.90 9.29 -26.51
C ALA A 647 -14.61 8.67 -25.96
N ALA A 648 -14.62 8.18 -24.70
CA ALA A 648 -13.50 7.44 -24.13
C ALA A 648 -13.20 6.15 -24.90
N ILE A 649 -14.22 5.33 -25.18
CA ILE A 649 -14.08 4.11 -25.98
C ILE A 649 -13.52 4.43 -27.39
N GLN A 650 -13.94 5.54 -28.00
CA GLN A 650 -13.39 5.96 -29.28
C GLN A 650 -11.90 6.26 -29.16
N ASP A 651 -11.46 6.98 -28.14
CA ASP A 651 -10.05 7.30 -27.91
C ASP A 651 -9.20 6.04 -27.66
N TYR A 652 -9.66 5.13 -26.82
CA TYR A 652 -8.95 3.86 -26.60
C TYR A 652 -8.89 3.02 -27.90
N SER A 653 -9.96 3.00 -28.69
CA SER A 653 -9.98 2.31 -29.98
C SER A 653 -8.98 2.91 -30.97
N GLU A 654 -8.84 4.25 -31.00
CA GLU A 654 -7.85 4.95 -31.80
C GLU A 654 -6.41 4.64 -31.35
N ALA A 655 -6.17 4.52 -30.03
CA ALA A 655 -4.88 4.11 -29.49
C ALA A 655 -4.53 2.68 -29.92
N ILE A 656 -5.46 1.73 -29.74
CA ILE A 656 -5.31 0.31 -30.14
C ILE A 656 -5.09 0.16 -31.64
N GLN A 657 -5.79 0.94 -32.47
CA GLN A 657 -5.62 0.86 -33.91
C GLN A 657 -4.21 1.27 -34.36
N ARG A 658 -3.58 2.22 -33.63
CA ARG A 658 -2.22 2.70 -33.96
C ARG A 658 -1.14 1.81 -33.36
N ASP A 659 -1.40 1.27 -32.17
CA ASP A 659 -0.53 0.32 -31.48
C ASP A 659 -1.36 -0.85 -30.94
N PRO A 660 -1.48 -1.95 -31.68
CA PRO A 660 -2.22 -3.13 -31.24
C PRO A 660 -1.60 -3.85 -30.03
N GLU A 661 -0.35 -3.54 -29.68
CA GLU A 661 0.33 -4.11 -28.50
C GLU A 661 0.19 -3.22 -27.27
N PHE A 662 -0.48 -2.08 -27.38
CA PHE A 662 -0.71 -1.16 -26.27
C PHE A 662 -1.77 -1.73 -25.30
N ALA A 663 -1.29 -2.56 -24.37
CA ALA A 663 -2.13 -3.37 -23.50
C ALA A 663 -3.06 -2.53 -22.60
N GLU A 664 -2.61 -1.38 -22.10
CA GLU A 664 -3.36 -0.51 -21.19
C GLU A 664 -4.67 0.03 -21.82
N ALA A 665 -4.71 0.19 -23.14
CA ALA A 665 -5.91 0.65 -23.81
C ALA A 665 -7.01 -0.42 -23.97
N TYR A 666 -6.70 -1.69 -23.71
CA TYR A 666 -7.68 -2.80 -23.74
C TYR A 666 -8.41 -2.97 -22.39
N PHE A 667 -7.87 -2.45 -21.32
CA PHE A 667 -8.40 -2.53 -19.95
C PHE A 667 -9.17 -1.28 -19.58
#